data_4b1a3a76a502334f63116904c70f24c8
#
_entry.id   4b1a3a76a502334f63116904c70f24c8
#
_cell.length_a   1.000
_cell.length_b   1.000
_cell.length_c   1.000
_cell.angle_alpha   90.00
_cell.angle_beta   90.00
_cell.angle_gamma   90.00
#
_symmetry.space_group_name_H-M   'P 1'
#
loop_
_entity.id
_entity.type
_entity.pdbx_description
1 polymer ?
#
loop_
_entity_poly.entity_id
_entity_poly.type
_entity_poly.pdbx_seq_one_letter_code
_entity_poly.pdbx_strand_id
1 'polypeptide(L)'
;EKNIYKYLKPDFESIPSKLSSKLRHYPIVRYGSELQSTLRQLAEIFFQDIVENEQVEERFFKECYCESGALSKYSLLSKNILEARYASLFSQSETAPFITPVREKKNNNISPDILSEALSRRPIVLLGDVGVGKTSFVKNLIHNGAYEEFKRAFYIYIDLGSSGALTNNLKDFILEEIEKQLLEKYSVDINDYNFIKGVYASEISRFSKGIWGQKKESDPDLYETKLLEMIADLCEKKDVHLKRAINTRAKSENRQIIVCLDNADQRDYEVQQDTFIISQELAKDWNTTVFVSVRPQTFFKSKRSGALSAYPHKVFTISPPRIDLVIEKRLLFALGMAEGKIPLEIANYVQVNSKNLAVFLKVLIDSLATNNDLKEFLTNITGGNIRNAIELIVNFIGSPNVDAQKIIDLTERNSDNKKYIVPLHEFTKSALLGDYSHYNADTSIAMNLFDVSTSDTYEHFLTPILLAFLCSNNSKQDKDSFFSLNIIQEELQNNGFTINQIHYAIRRCTNRKLIETSQRITFDEDDKGLLIGDMPDNFRITTIGAYHLKKWMGSFTYLDAMVFDTPIFNDVINESLVTHLESLSINDRLERALSFKQYLQDLWRNYPHKPEYFDLSNNFEDSLNTFERVIRAVERDETTSN
;
A
#
# COMPACT_ATOMS: atom_id res chain seq x y z
N GLU A 1 28.04 -12.71 -46.25
CA GLU A 1 27.52 -13.13 -44.93
C GLU A 1 26.08 -12.70 -44.72
N LYS A 2 25.65 -11.48 -45.05
CA LYS A 2 24.25 -11.02 -44.88
C LYS A 2 23.19 -11.82 -45.66
N ASN A 3 23.56 -12.47 -46.76
CA ASN A 3 22.63 -13.26 -47.59
C ASN A 3 22.47 -14.70 -47.11
N ILE A 4 23.43 -15.26 -46.38
CA ILE A 4 23.34 -16.64 -45.87
C ILE A 4 22.41 -16.72 -44.67
N TYR A 5 22.33 -15.68 -43.85
CA TYR A 5 21.38 -15.62 -42.73
C TYR A 5 19.91 -15.59 -43.19
N LYS A 6 19.63 -15.05 -44.35
CA LYS A 6 18.27 -15.02 -44.92
C LYS A 6 17.77 -16.39 -45.40
N TYR A 7 18.69 -17.32 -45.69
CA TYR A 7 18.38 -18.68 -46.12
C TYR A 7 18.37 -19.73 -44.97
N LEU A 8 19.00 -19.39 -43.84
CA LEU A 8 19.11 -20.32 -42.70
C LEU A 8 18.12 -20.08 -41.57
N LYS A 9 17.35 -19.00 -41.62
CA LYS A 9 16.23 -18.70 -40.74
C LYS A 9 15.05 -18.24 -41.57
N PRO A 10 14.19 -19.18 -42.05
CA PRO A 10 12.89 -18.76 -42.53
C PRO A 10 12.14 -18.16 -41.35
N ASP A 11 11.65 -16.95 -41.54
CA ASP A 11 10.62 -16.28 -40.72
C ASP A 11 10.95 -15.99 -39.26
N PHE A 12 12.05 -15.25 -39.00
CA PHE A 12 12.01 -14.30 -37.92
C PHE A 12 11.28 -13.05 -38.43
N GLU A 13 9.96 -13.12 -38.52
CA GLU A 13 9.14 -11.92 -38.58
C GLU A 13 9.47 -11.12 -37.32
N SER A 14 10.12 -9.98 -37.50
CA SER A 14 10.42 -9.08 -36.40
C SER A 14 9.10 -8.51 -35.88
N ILE A 15 8.90 -8.52 -34.57
CA ILE A 15 7.76 -7.83 -33.96
C ILE A 15 7.73 -6.38 -34.48
N PRO A 16 6.60 -5.91 -35.01
CA PRO A 16 6.49 -4.53 -35.47
C PRO A 16 6.81 -3.55 -34.35
N SER A 17 7.45 -2.44 -34.67
CA SER A 17 7.67 -1.40 -33.69
C SER A 17 6.36 -0.81 -33.20
N LYS A 18 6.24 -0.61 -31.89
CA LYS A 18 5.09 0.06 -31.26
C LYS A 18 4.94 1.48 -31.82
N LEU A 19 3.72 1.97 -31.94
CA LEU A 19 3.45 3.34 -32.40
C LEU A 19 4.11 4.40 -31.51
N SER A 20 4.20 4.15 -30.21
CA SER A 20 4.92 5.02 -29.28
C SER A 20 6.36 5.32 -29.69
N SER A 21 7.06 4.36 -30.31
CA SER A 21 8.44 4.56 -30.81
C SER A 21 8.54 5.50 -32.00
N LYS A 22 7.41 5.79 -32.68
CA LYS A 22 7.34 6.72 -33.82
C LYS A 22 7.06 8.16 -33.38
N LEU A 23 6.64 8.37 -32.11
CA LEU A 23 6.42 9.69 -31.53
C LEU A 23 7.78 10.37 -31.23
N ARG A 24 7.88 11.64 -31.59
CA ARG A 24 9.05 12.45 -31.23
C ARG A 24 9.06 12.69 -29.71
N HIS A 25 10.21 12.45 -29.07
CA HIS A 25 10.38 12.68 -27.63
C HIS A 25 9.43 11.88 -26.71
N TYR A 26 9.01 10.69 -27.14
CA TYR A 26 8.24 9.80 -26.27
C TYR A 26 9.09 9.34 -25.05
N PRO A 27 8.49 9.31 -23.84
CA PRO A 27 7.13 9.73 -23.46
C PRO A 27 7.00 11.26 -23.38
N ILE A 28 5.92 11.81 -24.00
CA ILE A 28 5.69 13.25 -24.10
C ILE A 28 4.99 13.75 -22.85
N VAL A 29 5.68 14.53 -22.02
CA VAL A 29 5.09 15.18 -20.83
C VAL A 29 4.07 16.23 -21.28
N ARG A 30 2.88 16.20 -20.70
CA ARG A 30 1.85 17.21 -20.92
C ARG A 30 1.95 18.28 -19.84
N TYR A 31 2.10 19.53 -20.25
CA TYR A 31 2.14 20.64 -19.33
C TYR A 31 0.72 21.06 -18.94
N GLY A 32 0.46 21.13 -17.64
CA GLY A 32 -0.76 21.70 -17.09
C GLY A 32 -0.70 23.23 -17.00
N SER A 33 -1.83 23.85 -16.71
CA SER A 33 -1.90 25.27 -16.37
C SER A 33 -1.29 25.53 -14.98
N GLU A 34 -0.96 26.79 -14.68
CA GLU A 34 -0.50 27.21 -13.34
C GLU A 34 -1.53 26.82 -12.26
N LEU A 35 -2.83 26.95 -12.56
CA LEU A 35 -3.91 26.54 -11.67
C LEU A 35 -3.84 25.05 -11.35
N GLN A 36 -3.62 24.18 -12.35
CA GLN A 36 -3.53 22.74 -12.14
C GLN A 36 -2.33 22.37 -11.26
N SER A 37 -1.18 22.98 -11.51
CA SER A 37 0.02 22.78 -10.70
C SER A 37 -0.20 23.20 -9.24
N THR A 38 -0.85 24.34 -9.04
CA THR A 38 -1.21 24.84 -7.72
C THR A 38 -2.22 23.93 -7.01
N LEU A 39 -3.26 23.48 -7.71
CA LEU A 39 -4.25 22.55 -7.15
C LEU A 39 -3.63 21.21 -6.75
N ARG A 40 -2.65 20.71 -7.53
CA ARG A 40 -1.92 19.48 -7.20
C ARG A 40 -1.13 19.63 -5.92
N GLN A 41 -0.33 20.69 -5.80
CA GLN A 41 0.46 20.97 -4.60
C GLN A 41 -0.44 21.10 -3.35
N LEU A 42 -1.56 21.81 -3.46
CA LEU A 42 -2.50 21.94 -2.36
C LEU A 42 -3.16 20.59 -2.00
N ALA A 43 -3.50 19.78 -3.00
CA ALA A 43 -4.05 18.47 -2.76
C ALA A 43 -3.02 17.54 -2.08
N GLU A 44 -1.77 17.54 -2.51
CA GLU A 44 -0.67 16.80 -1.86
C GLU A 44 -0.55 17.20 -0.39
N ILE A 45 -0.49 18.50 -0.10
CA ILE A 45 -0.44 19.02 1.27
C ILE A 45 -1.65 18.53 2.09
N PHE A 46 -2.86 18.69 1.59
CA PHE A 46 -4.08 18.41 2.37
C PHE A 46 -4.43 16.92 2.50
N PHE A 47 -3.97 16.09 1.58
CA PHE A 47 -4.22 14.65 1.63
C PHE A 47 -3.07 13.84 2.21
N GLN A 48 -1.85 14.34 2.19
CA GLN A 48 -0.65 13.61 2.59
C GLN A 48 0.11 14.33 3.71
N ASP A 49 0.69 15.50 3.47
CA ASP A 49 1.65 16.14 4.37
C ASP A 49 1.03 16.59 5.71
N ILE A 50 -0.13 17.23 5.67
CA ILE A 50 -0.77 17.76 6.88
C ILE A 50 -1.25 16.65 7.82
N VAL A 51 -1.63 15.50 7.26
CA VAL A 51 -2.11 14.37 8.07
C VAL A 51 -1.00 13.78 8.94
N GLU A 52 0.26 13.99 8.57
CA GLU A 52 1.43 13.55 9.33
C GLU A 52 1.83 14.56 10.43
N ASN A 53 1.20 15.74 10.46
CA ASN A 53 1.45 16.74 11.50
C ASN A 53 0.76 16.33 12.81
N GLU A 54 1.49 16.29 13.92
CA GLU A 54 0.99 15.86 15.24
C GLU A 54 -0.25 16.63 15.71
N GLN A 55 -0.37 17.92 15.39
CA GLN A 55 -1.51 18.76 15.79
C GLN A 55 -2.80 18.40 15.04
N VAL A 56 -2.68 17.88 13.82
CA VAL A 56 -3.81 17.49 12.97
C VAL A 56 -4.10 16.00 13.12
N GLU A 57 -3.10 15.19 13.44
CA GLU A 57 -3.17 13.74 13.49
C GLU A 57 -4.28 13.23 14.42
N GLU A 58 -4.38 13.76 15.63
CA GLU A 58 -5.41 13.34 16.58
C GLU A 58 -6.82 13.58 16.00
N ARG A 59 -7.06 14.77 15.45
CA ARG A 59 -8.35 15.11 14.84
C ARG A 59 -8.62 14.27 13.60
N PHE A 60 -7.60 14.08 12.77
CA PHE A 60 -7.68 13.25 11.59
C PHE A 60 -8.12 11.82 11.93
N PHE A 61 -7.49 11.17 12.92
CA PHE A 61 -7.88 9.81 13.31
C PHE A 61 -9.28 9.74 13.91
N LYS A 62 -9.73 10.78 14.61
CA LYS A 62 -11.12 10.87 15.13
C LYS A 62 -12.16 11.02 14.02
N GLU A 63 -11.90 11.82 13.00
CA GLU A 63 -12.88 12.16 11.96
C GLU A 63 -12.78 11.28 10.71
N CYS A 64 -11.56 10.89 10.30
CA CYS A 64 -11.32 10.21 9.02
C CYS A 64 -11.08 8.71 9.11
N TYR A 65 -10.71 8.18 10.27
CA TYR A 65 -10.45 6.75 10.36
C TYR A 65 -11.70 5.92 10.06
N CYS A 66 -11.52 4.91 9.21
CA CYS A 66 -12.59 3.98 8.84
C CYS A 66 -12.25 2.59 9.38
N GLU A 67 -13.07 2.06 10.29
CA GLU A 67 -12.92 0.71 10.77
C GLU A 67 -13.71 -0.27 9.89
N SER A 68 -13.06 -1.37 9.50
CA SER A 68 -13.78 -2.57 9.06
C SER A 68 -14.19 -3.40 10.28
N GLY A 69 -15.16 -4.31 10.14
CA GLY A 69 -15.54 -5.18 11.25
C GLY A 69 -14.38 -6.00 11.84
N ALA A 70 -13.40 -6.38 11.01
CA ALA A 70 -12.18 -7.05 11.45
C ALA A 70 -11.27 -6.10 12.26
N LEU A 71 -11.10 -4.84 11.80
CA LEU A 71 -10.29 -3.85 12.48
C LEU A 71 -10.87 -3.47 13.84
N SER A 72 -12.18 -3.29 13.94
CA SER A 72 -12.86 -3.04 15.22
C SER A 72 -12.66 -4.18 16.23
N LYS A 73 -12.73 -5.43 15.76
CA LYS A 73 -12.41 -6.60 16.59
C LYS A 73 -10.96 -6.58 17.08
N TYR A 74 -10.01 -6.30 16.21
CA TYR A 74 -8.59 -6.25 16.59
C TYR A 74 -8.27 -5.05 17.46
N SER A 75 -8.94 -3.91 17.28
CA SER A 75 -8.84 -2.74 18.16
C SER A 75 -9.27 -3.10 19.57
N LEU A 76 -10.44 -3.72 19.72
CA LEU A 76 -10.94 -4.19 21.02
C LEU A 76 -10.02 -5.24 21.66
N LEU A 77 -9.51 -6.20 20.88
CA LEU A 77 -8.56 -7.20 21.38
C LEU A 77 -7.25 -6.56 21.85
N SER A 78 -6.73 -5.57 21.11
CA SER A 78 -5.53 -4.83 21.51
C SER A 78 -5.76 -4.10 22.81
N LYS A 79 -6.86 -3.37 22.95
CA LYS A 79 -7.26 -2.70 24.17
C LYS A 79 -7.30 -3.66 25.35
N ASN A 80 -8.04 -4.77 25.22
CA ASN A 80 -8.18 -5.77 26.29
C ASN A 80 -6.82 -6.38 26.69
N ILE A 81 -5.90 -6.60 25.75
CA ILE A 81 -4.55 -7.08 26.05
C ILE A 81 -3.78 -6.04 26.86
N LEU A 82 -3.84 -4.77 26.48
CA LEU A 82 -3.16 -3.69 27.19
C LEU A 82 -3.74 -3.47 28.58
N GLU A 83 -5.07 -3.49 28.73
CA GLU A 83 -5.75 -3.40 30.02
C GLU A 83 -5.40 -4.55 30.96
N ALA A 84 -5.48 -5.79 30.47
CA ALA A 84 -5.16 -6.98 31.26
C ALA A 84 -3.70 -6.96 31.72
N ARG A 85 -2.81 -6.48 30.86
CA ARG A 85 -1.40 -6.34 31.17
C ARG A 85 -1.14 -5.24 32.18
N TYR A 86 -1.71 -4.05 31.98
CA TYR A 86 -1.59 -2.96 32.94
C TYR A 86 -2.05 -3.39 34.34
N ALA A 87 -3.21 -4.02 34.41
CA ALA A 87 -3.77 -4.51 35.66
C ALA A 87 -2.86 -5.51 36.37
N SER A 88 -2.18 -6.41 35.64
CA SER A 88 -1.29 -7.38 36.25
C SER A 88 0.06 -6.79 36.71
N LEU A 89 0.55 -5.78 36.02
CA LEU A 89 1.80 -5.09 36.40
C LEU A 89 1.59 -4.19 37.61
N PHE A 90 0.40 -3.63 37.80
CA PHE A 90 0.08 -2.57 38.76
C PHE A 90 -1.16 -2.86 39.61
N SER A 91 -1.52 -4.13 39.80
CA SER A 91 -2.72 -4.55 40.55
C SER A 91 -2.80 -4.06 42.01
N GLN A 92 -1.73 -3.49 42.54
CA GLN A 92 -1.70 -2.90 43.87
C GLN A 92 -1.90 -1.37 43.89
N SER A 93 -2.08 -0.72 42.72
CA SER A 93 -2.34 0.71 42.65
C SER A 93 -3.83 1.00 42.63
N GLU A 94 -4.27 2.04 43.33
CA GLU A 94 -5.70 2.47 43.39
C GLU A 94 -6.31 2.84 42.01
N THR A 95 -5.47 2.96 40.97
CA THR A 95 -5.85 3.31 39.60
C THR A 95 -5.91 2.12 38.66
N ALA A 96 -5.65 0.90 39.13
CA ALA A 96 -5.74 -0.30 38.28
C ALA A 96 -7.20 -0.65 38.00
N PRO A 97 -7.58 -1.01 36.76
CA PRO A 97 -8.91 -1.46 36.45
C PRO A 97 -9.24 -2.73 37.28
N PHE A 98 -10.43 -2.76 37.88
CA PHE A 98 -10.88 -3.89 38.66
C PHE A 98 -11.03 -5.14 37.80
N ILE A 99 -10.15 -6.11 37.96
CA ILE A 99 -10.36 -7.45 37.43
C ILE A 99 -11.27 -8.20 38.40
N THR A 100 -12.54 -8.38 38.04
CA THR A 100 -13.44 -9.27 38.77
C THR A 100 -13.04 -10.72 38.46
N PRO A 101 -12.63 -11.53 39.47
CA PRO A 101 -12.35 -12.93 39.21
C PRO A 101 -13.64 -13.64 38.81
N VAL A 102 -13.61 -14.30 37.65
CA VAL A 102 -14.70 -15.21 37.25
C VAL A 102 -14.79 -16.33 38.30
N ARG A 103 -15.87 -16.35 39.09
CA ARG A 103 -16.09 -17.38 40.09
C ARG A 103 -16.46 -18.69 39.41
N GLU A 104 -15.48 -19.56 39.18
CA GLU A 104 -15.73 -20.98 39.02
C GLU A 104 -15.46 -21.74 40.31
N LYS A 105 -16.36 -22.69 40.58
CA LYS A 105 -16.32 -23.53 41.76
C LYS A 105 -15.06 -24.40 41.77
N LYS A 106 -14.28 -24.28 42.84
CA LYS A 106 -13.17 -25.11 43.29
C LYS A 106 -11.77 -24.92 42.66
N ASN A 107 -10.93 -24.29 43.44
CA ASN A 107 -9.49 -24.60 43.71
C ASN A 107 -8.48 -24.67 42.58
N ASN A 108 -8.59 -23.83 41.52
CA ASN A 108 -7.41 -23.47 40.71
C ASN A 108 -7.68 -22.10 40.05
N ASN A 109 -7.62 -21.04 40.84
CA ASN A 109 -7.62 -19.69 40.28
C ASN A 109 -6.27 -19.48 39.57
N ILE A 110 -6.31 -19.43 38.24
CA ILE A 110 -5.20 -18.89 37.45
C ILE A 110 -5.02 -17.44 37.93
N SER A 111 -3.88 -17.11 38.52
CA SER A 111 -3.65 -15.75 38.99
C SER A 111 -3.67 -14.78 37.80
N PRO A 112 -4.13 -13.53 37.99
CA PRO A 112 -4.06 -12.49 36.97
C PRO A 112 -2.65 -12.36 36.36
N ASP A 113 -1.62 -12.60 37.16
CA ASP A 113 -0.22 -12.56 36.73
C ASP A 113 0.11 -13.62 35.69
N ILE A 114 -0.40 -14.86 35.84
CA ILE A 114 -0.18 -15.93 34.86
C ILE A 114 -0.89 -15.62 33.54
N LEU A 115 -2.12 -15.07 33.60
CA LEU A 115 -2.86 -14.70 32.40
C LEU A 115 -2.17 -13.57 31.64
N SER A 116 -1.72 -12.56 32.36
CA SER A 116 -0.98 -11.42 31.80
C SER A 116 0.36 -11.84 31.23
N GLU A 117 1.10 -12.68 31.95
CA GLU A 117 2.37 -13.22 31.50
C GLU A 117 2.17 -14.02 30.18
N ALA A 118 1.13 -14.82 30.10
CA ALA A 118 0.79 -15.56 28.87
C ALA A 118 0.38 -14.62 27.71
N LEU A 119 -0.28 -13.50 27.99
CA LEU A 119 -0.70 -12.53 26.99
C LEU A 119 0.45 -11.63 26.52
N SER A 120 1.40 -11.29 27.41
CA SER A 120 2.49 -10.35 27.14
C SER A 120 3.70 -10.96 26.45
N ARG A 121 3.89 -12.27 26.56
CA ARG A 121 5.08 -12.98 26.01
C ARG A 121 5.05 -13.18 24.49
N ARG A 122 4.03 -12.69 23.80
CA ARG A 122 3.84 -12.92 22.35
C ARG A 122 3.69 -11.59 21.63
N PRO A 123 4.52 -11.30 20.62
CA PRO A 123 4.31 -10.12 19.80
C PRO A 123 3.00 -10.23 19.02
N ILE A 124 2.41 -9.08 18.75
CA ILE A 124 1.24 -8.92 17.91
C ILE A 124 1.74 -8.62 16.49
N VAL A 125 1.57 -9.59 15.61
CA VAL A 125 1.94 -9.47 14.20
C VAL A 125 0.81 -8.81 13.42
N LEU A 126 1.07 -7.63 12.88
CA LEU A 126 0.16 -6.93 11.97
C LEU A 126 0.43 -7.40 10.55
N LEU A 127 -0.45 -8.25 10.04
CA LEU A 127 -0.33 -8.86 8.73
C LEU A 127 -1.16 -8.09 7.70
N GLY A 128 -0.54 -7.62 6.63
CA GLY A 128 -1.23 -6.92 5.55
C GLY A 128 -0.30 -6.42 4.47
N ASP A 129 -0.83 -6.22 3.28
CA ASP A 129 -0.09 -5.67 2.14
C ASP A 129 0.29 -4.20 2.35
N VAL A 130 1.10 -3.65 1.44
CA VAL A 130 1.46 -2.23 1.44
C VAL A 130 0.21 -1.38 1.19
N GLY A 131 0.03 -0.31 1.96
CA GLY A 131 -1.08 0.64 1.77
C GLY A 131 -2.44 0.18 2.31
N VAL A 132 -2.54 -0.96 3.01
CA VAL A 132 -3.81 -1.41 3.63
C VAL A 132 -4.12 -0.73 4.97
N GLY A 133 -3.17 0.04 5.52
CA GLY A 133 -3.38 0.81 6.75
C GLY A 133 -2.86 0.17 8.04
N LYS A 134 -1.78 -0.63 8.02
CA LYS A 134 -1.15 -1.19 9.25
C LYS A 134 -0.73 -0.09 10.23
N THR A 135 0.04 0.88 9.77
CA THR A 135 0.46 2.05 10.57
C THR A 135 -0.74 2.86 11.05
N SER A 136 -1.73 3.08 10.18
CA SER A 136 -2.97 3.78 10.56
C SER A 136 -3.77 3.04 11.63
N PHE A 137 -3.73 1.71 11.65
CA PHE A 137 -4.35 0.92 12.71
C PHE A 137 -3.70 1.19 14.07
N VAL A 138 -2.35 1.19 14.14
CA VAL A 138 -1.63 1.50 15.39
C VAL A 138 -1.90 2.94 15.83
N LYS A 139 -1.84 3.90 14.92
CA LYS A 139 -2.16 5.31 15.21
C LYS A 139 -3.61 5.48 15.69
N ASN A 140 -4.57 4.75 15.12
CA ASN A 140 -5.94 4.76 15.63
C ASN A 140 -6.05 4.17 17.05
N LEU A 141 -5.28 3.15 17.40
CA LEU A 141 -5.24 2.67 18.79
C LEU A 141 -4.76 3.76 19.75
N ILE A 142 -3.75 4.52 19.36
CA ILE A 142 -3.18 5.61 20.17
C ILE A 142 -4.20 6.73 20.37
N HIS A 143 -4.90 7.16 19.31
CA HIS A 143 -5.77 8.33 19.36
C HIS A 143 -7.23 8.03 19.76
N ASN A 144 -7.69 6.79 19.58
CA ASN A 144 -9.08 6.39 19.80
C ASN A 144 -9.22 5.06 20.56
N GLY A 145 -8.83 3.94 19.93
CA GLY A 145 -9.20 2.59 20.35
C GLY A 145 -8.66 2.16 21.71
N ALA A 146 -7.47 2.64 22.09
CA ALA A 146 -6.78 2.33 23.33
C ALA A 146 -6.07 3.58 23.91
N TYR A 147 -6.69 4.74 23.77
CA TYR A 147 -6.10 6.03 24.14
C TYR A 147 -5.58 6.06 25.60
N GLU A 148 -6.38 5.62 26.56
CA GLU A 148 -6.01 5.63 27.99
C GLU A 148 -4.84 4.68 28.28
N GLU A 149 -4.80 3.53 27.61
CA GLU A 149 -3.75 2.54 27.75
C GLU A 149 -2.41 3.06 27.20
N PHE A 150 -2.43 3.74 26.05
CA PHE A 150 -1.23 4.37 25.48
C PHE A 150 -0.77 5.58 26.28
N LYS A 151 -1.69 6.39 26.83
CA LYS A 151 -1.35 7.51 27.71
C LYS A 151 -0.61 7.06 28.98
N ARG A 152 -0.92 5.85 29.47
CA ARG A 152 -0.26 5.20 30.61
C ARG A 152 0.89 4.28 30.18
N ALA A 153 1.52 4.57 29.04
CA ALA A 153 2.63 3.77 28.53
C ALA A 153 3.83 4.63 28.15
N PHE A 154 5.00 4.03 28.14
CA PHE A 154 6.12 4.45 27.33
C PHE A 154 5.92 3.85 25.94
N TYR A 155 5.40 4.65 25.01
CA TYR A 155 5.19 4.23 23.62
C TYR A 155 6.38 4.61 22.76
N ILE A 156 6.99 3.60 22.17
CA ILE A 156 8.17 3.71 21.31
C ILE A 156 7.80 3.21 19.92
N TYR A 157 7.94 4.09 18.94
CA TYR A 157 7.67 3.77 17.54
C TYR A 157 8.96 3.79 16.74
N ILE A 158 9.29 2.68 16.10
CA ILE A 158 10.51 2.51 15.31
C ILE A 158 10.12 2.19 13.86
N ASP A 159 10.43 3.13 12.96
CA ASP A 159 10.25 2.95 11.52
C ASP A 159 11.51 2.34 10.91
N LEU A 160 11.43 1.05 10.60
CA LEU A 160 12.53 0.31 9.99
C LEU A 160 12.67 0.58 8.48
N GLY A 161 11.66 1.17 7.86
CA GLY A 161 11.67 1.51 6.43
C GLY A 161 12.51 2.75 6.10
N SER A 162 12.45 3.77 6.93
CA SER A 162 13.07 5.09 6.67
C SER A 162 14.57 5.17 6.97
N SER A 163 15.10 4.26 7.79
CA SER A 163 16.50 4.34 8.22
C SER A 163 17.45 3.83 7.14
N GLY A 164 18.29 4.72 6.59
CA GLY A 164 19.30 4.39 5.57
C GLY A 164 20.44 3.50 6.06
N ALA A 165 20.64 3.36 7.37
CA ALA A 165 21.85 2.80 7.97
C ALA A 165 21.64 1.50 8.76
N LEU A 166 20.78 0.57 8.29
CA LEU A 166 20.67 -0.77 8.91
C LEU A 166 21.85 -1.69 8.50
N THR A 167 23.05 -1.13 8.39
CA THR A 167 24.15 -1.83 7.70
C THR A 167 24.87 -2.87 8.57
N ASN A 168 24.84 -2.81 9.92
CA ASN A 168 25.69 -3.70 10.70
C ASN A 168 25.03 -4.45 11.86
N ASN A 169 24.01 -3.93 12.50
CA ASN A 169 23.30 -4.65 13.57
C ASN A 169 21.91 -4.06 13.80
N LEU A 170 20.89 -4.73 13.35
CA LEU A 170 19.49 -4.33 13.53
C LEU A 170 19.11 -4.18 15.01
N LYS A 171 19.63 -5.06 15.86
CA LYS A 171 19.33 -5.01 17.30
C LYS A 171 19.89 -3.74 17.93
N ASP A 172 21.13 -3.37 17.63
CA ASP A 172 21.75 -2.17 18.18
C ASP A 172 21.00 -0.90 17.74
N PHE A 173 20.58 -0.85 16.47
CA PHE A 173 19.73 0.23 15.96
C PHE A 173 18.42 0.36 16.76
N ILE A 174 17.72 -0.75 16.99
CA ILE A 174 16.47 -0.75 17.76
C ILE A 174 16.72 -0.28 19.19
N LEU A 175 17.81 -0.71 19.82
CA LEU A 175 18.16 -0.29 21.18
C LEU A 175 18.50 1.21 21.25
N GLU A 176 19.22 1.74 20.28
CA GLU A 176 19.55 3.16 20.19
C GLU A 176 18.31 4.03 19.98
N GLU A 177 17.37 3.59 19.14
CA GLU A 177 16.10 4.30 18.95
C GLU A 177 15.21 4.25 20.19
N ILE A 178 15.23 3.15 20.95
CA ILE A 178 14.54 3.08 22.25
C ILE A 178 15.13 4.09 23.24
N GLU A 179 16.47 4.11 23.40
CA GLU A 179 17.18 5.03 24.27
C GLU A 179 16.89 6.49 23.90
N LYS A 180 17.02 6.82 22.62
CA LYS A 180 16.77 8.16 22.07
C LYS A 180 15.34 8.63 22.36
N GLN A 181 14.32 7.81 22.08
CA GLN A 181 12.93 8.21 22.32
C GLN A 181 12.58 8.29 23.82
N LEU A 182 13.23 7.52 24.69
CA LEU A 182 13.10 7.67 26.14
C LEU A 182 13.60 9.04 26.59
N LEU A 183 14.74 9.48 26.05
CA LEU A 183 15.31 10.79 26.38
C LEU A 183 14.45 11.93 25.81
N GLU A 184 14.16 11.90 24.50
CA GLU A 184 13.49 13.00 23.78
C GLU A 184 12.02 13.16 24.16
N LYS A 185 11.26 12.05 24.23
CA LYS A 185 9.81 12.11 24.49
C LYS A 185 9.43 12.09 25.96
N TYR A 186 10.23 11.42 26.78
CA TYR A 186 9.88 11.17 28.18
C TYR A 186 10.87 11.78 29.15
N SER A 187 11.93 12.45 28.68
CA SER A 187 12.98 13.03 29.49
C SER A 187 13.62 12.02 30.47
N VAL A 188 13.73 10.76 30.02
CA VAL A 188 14.36 9.67 30.77
C VAL A 188 15.77 9.47 30.23
N ASP A 189 16.75 10.02 30.95
CA ASP A 189 18.17 9.79 30.66
C ASP A 189 18.63 8.55 31.42
N ILE A 190 18.88 7.46 30.69
CA ILE A 190 19.36 6.20 31.29
C ILE A 190 20.81 6.27 31.72
N ASN A 191 21.56 7.27 31.27
CA ASN A 191 22.97 7.50 31.61
C ASN A 191 23.15 8.50 32.74
N ASP A 192 22.05 9.09 33.28
CA ASP A 192 22.13 9.95 34.49
C ASP A 192 22.60 9.15 35.68
N TYR A 193 23.63 9.68 36.38
CA TYR A 193 24.27 9.00 37.50
C TYR A 193 23.30 8.67 38.64
N ASN A 194 22.40 9.59 39.00
CA ASN A 194 21.44 9.38 40.07
C ASN A 194 20.39 8.34 39.67
N PHE A 195 19.98 8.36 38.41
CA PHE A 195 19.09 7.36 37.86
C PHE A 195 19.72 5.96 37.86
N ILE A 196 20.99 5.83 37.42
CA ILE A 196 21.77 4.59 37.45
C ILE A 196 21.88 4.04 38.89
N LYS A 197 22.17 4.90 39.88
CA LYS A 197 22.16 4.50 41.28
C LYS A 197 20.84 3.91 41.74
N GLY A 198 19.73 4.46 41.28
CA GLY A 198 18.39 3.94 41.55
C GLY A 198 18.16 2.58 40.92
N VAL A 199 18.55 2.41 39.65
CA VAL A 199 18.42 1.16 38.88
C VAL A 199 19.21 0.02 39.51
N TYR A 200 20.42 0.30 40.02
CA TYR A 200 21.34 -0.67 40.60
C TYR A 200 21.43 -0.59 42.14
N ALA A 201 20.43 -0.03 42.81
CA ALA A 201 20.43 0.15 44.26
C ALA A 201 20.67 -1.16 45.04
N SER A 202 20.16 -2.30 44.55
CA SER A 202 20.36 -3.61 45.15
C SER A 202 21.82 -4.08 45.07
N GLU A 203 22.46 -3.87 43.91
CA GLU A 203 23.86 -4.20 43.66
C GLU A 203 24.79 -3.30 44.47
N ILE A 204 24.51 -2.01 44.52
CA ILE A 204 25.24 -1.03 45.35
C ILE A 204 25.12 -1.38 46.83
N SER A 205 23.91 -1.75 47.29
CA SER A 205 23.73 -2.20 48.69
C SER A 205 24.51 -3.48 48.98
N ARG A 206 24.55 -4.42 48.01
CA ARG A 206 25.33 -5.66 48.15
C ARG A 206 26.83 -5.38 48.14
N PHE A 207 27.31 -4.49 47.29
CA PHE A 207 28.69 -4.03 47.22
C PHE A 207 29.13 -3.38 48.54
N SER A 208 28.29 -2.50 49.09
CA SER A 208 28.58 -1.81 50.38
C SER A 208 28.60 -2.74 51.59
N LYS A 209 27.95 -3.90 51.52
CA LYS A 209 27.99 -4.96 52.54
C LYS A 209 29.05 -6.02 52.27
N GLY A 210 29.69 -5.98 51.11
CA GLY A 210 30.72 -6.93 50.69
C GLY A 210 32.12 -6.51 51.14
N ILE A 211 33.14 -7.13 50.51
CA ILE A 211 34.55 -6.95 50.83
C ILE A 211 34.97 -5.48 50.80
N TRP A 212 34.46 -4.71 49.87
CA TRP A 212 34.77 -3.29 49.70
C TRP A 212 34.08 -2.40 50.75
N GLY A 213 33.02 -2.87 51.39
CA GLY A 213 32.30 -2.10 52.40
C GLY A 213 33.15 -1.69 53.59
N GLN A 214 34.15 -2.50 53.96
CA GLN A 214 35.11 -2.16 55.03
C GLN A 214 36.00 -0.96 54.67
N LYS A 215 36.17 -0.68 53.35
CA LYS A 215 36.97 0.46 52.88
C LYS A 215 36.21 1.78 52.93
N LYS A 216 34.90 1.76 53.10
CA LYS A 216 34.06 2.97 53.10
C LYS A 216 34.47 4.00 54.13
N GLU A 217 34.95 3.54 55.29
CA GLU A 217 35.44 4.42 56.41
C GLU A 217 36.96 4.57 56.42
N SER A 218 37.72 3.51 56.03
CA SER A 218 39.19 3.50 56.10
C SER A 218 39.88 4.11 54.86
N ASP A 219 39.23 4.09 53.70
CA ASP A 219 39.76 4.60 52.42
C ASP A 219 38.57 4.94 51.46
N PRO A 220 37.90 6.09 51.69
CA PRO A 220 36.71 6.47 50.94
C PRO A 220 36.95 6.64 49.43
N ASP A 221 38.11 7.18 49.04
CA ASP A 221 38.45 7.43 47.64
C ASP A 221 38.58 6.11 46.85
N LEU A 222 39.24 5.12 47.44
CA LEU A 222 39.35 3.79 46.84
C LEU A 222 37.98 3.10 46.77
N TYR A 223 37.15 3.26 47.80
CA TYR A 223 35.79 2.71 47.79
C TYR A 223 34.95 3.30 46.67
N GLU A 224 34.99 4.62 46.49
CA GLU A 224 34.22 5.31 45.45
C GLU A 224 34.72 4.96 44.07
N THR A 225 36.01 4.87 43.84
CA THR A 225 36.60 4.40 42.59
C THR A 225 36.13 2.99 42.25
N LYS A 226 36.18 2.05 43.19
CA LYS A 226 35.72 0.67 42.95
C LYS A 226 34.20 0.55 42.76
N LEU A 227 33.42 1.43 43.38
CA LEU A 227 31.99 1.52 43.17
C LEU A 227 31.66 2.01 41.75
N LEU A 228 32.39 3.04 41.29
CA LEU A 228 32.22 3.57 39.93
C LEU A 228 32.62 2.54 38.86
N GLU A 229 33.74 1.83 39.06
CA GLU A 229 34.15 0.73 38.18
C GLU A 229 33.04 -0.35 38.08
N MET A 230 32.51 -0.79 39.23
CA MET A 230 31.42 -1.78 39.25
C MET A 230 30.17 -1.28 38.51
N ILE A 231 29.80 -0.01 38.71
CA ILE A 231 28.64 0.59 38.01
C ILE A 231 28.92 0.66 36.51
N ALA A 232 30.12 1.06 36.10
CA ALA A 232 30.50 1.11 34.67
C ALA A 232 30.40 -0.27 34.02
N ASP A 233 30.95 -1.31 34.69
CA ASP A 233 30.85 -2.70 34.22
C ASP A 233 29.38 -3.18 34.04
N LEU A 234 28.48 -2.74 34.94
CA LEU A 234 27.05 -3.06 34.84
C LEU A 234 26.34 -2.34 33.69
N CYS A 235 26.83 -1.14 33.33
CA CYS A 235 26.29 -0.36 32.22
C CYS A 235 26.89 -0.75 30.85
N GLU A 236 28.05 -1.42 30.82
CA GLU A 236 28.77 -1.78 29.60
C GLU A 236 27.89 -2.61 28.63
N LYS A 237 27.04 -3.51 29.14
CA LYS A 237 26.10 -4.30 28.35
C LYS A 237 24.85 -3.48 28.09
N LYS A 238 24.85 -2.72 26.97
CA LYS A 238 23.76 -1.80 26.60
C LYS A 238 22.37 -2.43 26.70
N ASP A 239 22.17 -3.63 26.17
CA ASP A 239 20.87 -4.31 26.14
C ASP A 239 20.36 -4.63 27.56
N VAL A 240 21.23 -5.12 28.43
CA VAL A 240 20.91 -5.44 29.84
C VAL A 240 20.61 -4.18 30.63
N HIS A 241 21.45 -3.14 30.44
CA HIS A 241 21.29 -1.87 31.12
C HIS A 241 19.99 -1.17 30.72
N LEU A 242 19.74 -0.99 29.40
CA LEU A 242 18.53 -0.37 28.87
C LEU A 242 17.27 -1.10 29.32
N LYS A 243 17.25 -2.44 29.20
CA LYS A 243 16.16 -3.28 29.69
C LYS A 243 15.84 -2.99 31.18
N ARG A 244 16.86 -2.93 31.98
CA ARG A 244 16.72 -2.74 33.43
C ARG A 244 16.27 -1.31 33.76
N ALA A 245 16.85 -0.34 33.07
CA ALA A 245 16.53 1.08 33.22
C ALA A 245 15.06 1.37 32.88
N ILE A 246 14.60 0.92 31.70
CA ILE A 246 13.21 1.16 31.27
C ILE A 246 12.21 0.45 32.20
N ASN A 247 12.50 -0.79 32.65
CA ASN A 247 11.60 -1.51 33.55
C ASN A 247 11.55 -0.86 34.95
N THR A 248 12.66 -0.33 35.43
CA THR A 248 12.72 0.39 36.73
C THR A 248 11.89 1.68 36.64
N ARG A 249 12.05 2.43 35.54
CA ARG A 249 11.29 3.66 35.32
C ARG A 249 9.79 3.37 35.11
N ALA A 250 9.45 2.36 34.33
CA ALA A 250 8.09 1.94 34.11
C ALA A 250 7.37 1.58 35.42
N LYS A 251 8.04 0.85 36.31
CA LYS A 251 7.50 0.51 37.62
C LYS A 251 7.33 1.73 38.53
N SER A 252 8.29 2.65 38.52
CA SER A 252 8.23 3.85 39.37
C SER A 252 7.12 4.82 38.96
N GLU A 253 6.75 4.86 37.67
CA GLU A 253 5.69 5.72 37.14
C GLU A 253 4.34 5.00 36.91
N ASN A 254 4.26 3.72 37.21
CA ASN A 254 3.10 2.89 36.90
C ASN A 254 2.72 2.95 35.39
N ARG A 255 3.74 2.88 34.53
CA ARG A 255 3.57 2.86 33.08
C ARG A 255 3.94 1.51 32.47
N GLN A 256 3.15 1.04 31.55
CA GLN A 256 3.54 -0.11 30.73
C GLN A 256 4.46 0.33 29.58
N ILE A 257 5.12 -0.64 28.95
CA ILE A 257 6.02 -0.38 27.82
C ILE A 257 5.38 -0.98 26.56
N ILE A 258 5.23 -0.17 25.51
CA ILE A 258 4.69 -0.57 24.21
C ILE A 258 5.72 -0.19 23.15
N VAL A 259 6.13 -1.17 22.34
CA VAL A 259 7.06 -0.97 21.23
C VAL A 259 6.36 -1.35 19.92
N CYS A 260 6.45 -0.47 18.94
CA CYS A 260 5.96 -0.73 17.58
C CYS A 260 7.14 -0.76 16.60
N LEU A 261 7.36 -1.92 15.97
CA LEU A 261 8.35 -2.11 14.91
C LEU A 261 7.61 -2.10 13.57
N ASP A 262 7.61 -0.96 12.91
CA ASP A 262 6.85 -0.77 11.67
C ASP A 262 7.75 -0.77 10.43
N ASN A 263 7.15 -0.96 9.26
CA ASN A 263 7.82 -0.94 7.95
C ASN A 263 9.00 -1.93 7.79
N ALA A 264 9.12 -2.94 8.64
CA ALA A 264 10.09 -4.02 8.45
C ALA A 264 9.91 -4.69 7.07
N ASP A 265 8.69 -4.69 6.58
CA ASP A 265 8.29 -5.25 5.29
C ASP A 265 8.84 -4.51 4.06
N GLN A 266 9.48 -3.36 4.24
CA GLN A 266 10.20 -2.64 3.18
C GLN A 266 11.65 -3.10 3.04
N ARG A 267 12.09 -4.04 3.90
CA ARG A 267 13.46 -4.58 3.95
C ARG A 267 13.51 -6.01 3.41
N ASP A 268 14.73 -6.48 3.23
CA ASP A 268 15.01 -7.85 2.79
C ASP A 268 14.45 -8.88 3.76
N TYR A 269 14.27 -10.10 3.26
CA TYR A 269 13.69 -11.19 4.02
C TYR A 269 14.43 -11.48 5.33
N GLU A 270 15.76 -11.42 5.33
CA GLU A 270 16.60 -11.65 6.51
C GLU A 270 16.33 -10.61 7.60
N VAL A 271 16.31 -9.32 7.24
CA VAL A 271 15.98 -8.22 8.18
C VAL A 271 14.58 -8.38 8.76
N GLN A 272 13.61 -8.84 7.98
CA GLN A 272 12.27 -9.13 8.48
C GLN A 272 12.25 -10.29 9.48
N GLN A 273 13.05 -11.34 9.25
CA GLN A 273 13.20 -12.46 10.20
C GLN A 273 13.84 -12.00 11.51
N ASP A 274 14.92 -11.23 11.44
CA ASP A 274 15.60 -10.67 12.60
C ASP A 274 14.71 -9.72 13.38
N THR A 275 13.93 -8.88 12.70
CA THR A 275 12.92 -8.02 13.35
C THR A 275 11.94 -8.85 14.16
N PHE A 276 11.47 -9.96 13.62
CA PHE A 276 10.56 -10.84 14.34
C PHE A 276 11.23 -11.51 15.55
N ILE A 277 12.47 -11.98 15.44
CA ILE A 277 13.23 -12.56 16.56
C ILE A 277 13.44 -11.51 17.67
N ILE A 278 13.82 -10.30 17.30
CA ILE A 278 13.98 -9.19 18.25
C ILE A 278 12.65 -8.85 18.90
N SER A 279 11.55 -8.83 18.16
CA SER A 279 10.22 -8.61 18.71
C SER A 279 9.82 -9.65 19.76
N GLN A 280 10.23 -10.92 19.58
CA GLN A 280 10.03 -12.00 20.55
C GLN A 280 10.85 -11.77 21.82
N GLU A 281 12.12 -11.39 21.68
CA GLU A 281 12.99 -11.06 22.81
C GLU A 281 12.41 -9.89 23.62
N LEU A 282 12.03 -8.79 22.96
CA LEU A 282 11.40 -7.64 23.60
C LEU A 282 10.10 -8.04 24.33
N ALA A 283 9.23 -8.83 23.69
CA ALA A 283 7.98 -9.24 24.30
C ALA A 283 8.18 -10.18 25.49
N LYS A 284 9.11 -11.15 25.38
CA LYS A 284 9.31 -12.18 26.39
C LYS A 284 10.19 -11.72 27.53
N ASP A 285 11.36 -11.14 27.20
CA ASP A 285 12.41 -10.88 28.19
C ASP A 285 12.32 -9.46 28.76
N TRP A 286 11.84 -8.48 27.99
CA TRP A 286 11.74 -7.08 28.44
C TRP A 286 10.39 -6.74 29.04
N ASN A 287 9.48 -7.68 29.06
CA ASN A 287 8.12 -7.47 29.54
C ASN A 287 7.40 -6.30 28.83
N THR A 288 7.56 -6.21 27.51
CA THR A 288 6.97 -5.17 26.64
C THR A 288 5.84 -5.72 25.78
N THR A 289 4.81 -4.91 25.47
CA THR A 289 3.87 -5.25 24.38
C THR A 289 4.49 -4.81 23.08
N VAL A 290 4.63 -5.74 22.14
CA VAL A 290 5.27 -5.46 20.86
C VAL A 290 4.28 -5.64 19.71
N PHE A 291 4.14 -4.61 18.89
CA PHE A 291 3.50 -4.68 17.59
C PHE A 291 4.60 -4.77 16.52
N VAL A 292 4.44 -5.67 15.57
CA VAL A 292 5.38 -5.82 14.45
C VAL A 292 4.63 -5.97 13.13
N SER A 293 4.97 -5.12 12.15
CA SER A 293 4.35 -5.13 10.82
C SER A 293 5.09 -6.09 9.90
N VAL A 294 4.35 -7.04 9.28
CA VAL A 294 4.91 -8.06 8.37
C VAL A 294 4.03 -8.18 7.14
N ARG A 295 4.63 -8.41 5.97
CA ARG A 295 3.88 -8.74 4.73
C ARG A 295 3.39 -10.19 4.73
N PRO A 296 2.28 -10.47 4.03
CA PRO A 296 1.80 -11.84 3.87
C PRO A 296 2.84 -12.79 3.28
N GLN A 297 3.61 -12.34 2.30
CA GLN A 297 4.69 -13.11 1.68
C GLN A 297 5.70 -13.62 2.70
N THR A 298 6.26 -12.68 3.48
CA THR A 298 7.24 -12.99 4.53
C THR A 298 6.63 -13.88 5.61
N PHE A 299 5.39 -13.57 6.01
CA PHE A 299 4.69 -14.36 7.01
C PHE A 299 4.53 -15.83 6.57
N PHE A 300 4.01 -16.09 5.38
CA PHE A 300 3.79 -17.44 4.88
C PHE A 300 5.10 -18.18 4.62
N LYS A 301 6.13 -17.50 4.08
CA LYS A 301 7.47 -18.07 3.88
C LYS A 301 8.09 -18.44 5.24
N SER A 302 8.09 -17.53 6.20
CA SER A 302 8.65 -17.72 7.53
C SER A 302 7.87 -18.74 8.36
N LYS A 303 6.56 -18.86 8.17
CA LYS A 303 5.74 -19.89 8.82
C LYS A 303 6.07 -21.31 8.33
N ARG A 304 6.59 -21.46 7.11
CA ARG A 304 7.00 -22.78 6.57
C ARG A 304 8.42 -23.16 7.01
N SER A 305 9.37 -22.23 7.02
CA SER A 305 10.79 -22.51 7.18
C SER A 305 11.59 -21.43 7.92
N GLY A 306 10.93 -20.52 8.63
CA GLY A 306 11.60 -19.40 9.29
C GLY A 306 11.21 -19.23 10.75
N ALA A 307 11.59 -18.08 11.33
CA ALA A 307 11.40 -17.76 12.75
C ALA A 307 9.93 -17.82 13.22
N LEU A 308 8.98 -17.47 12.36
CA LEU A 308 7.54 -17.53 12.68
C LEU A 308 7.01 -18.97 12.90
N SER A 309 7.72 -20.00 12.42
CA SER A 309 7.34 -21.40 12.69
C SER A 309 7.72 -21.84 14.10
N ALA A 310 8.78 -21.29 14.65
CA ALA A 310 9.38 -21.71 15.91
C ALA A 310 8.79 -21.01 17.15
N TYR A 311 8.23 -19.80 16.98
CA TYR A 311 7.81 -18.97 18.12
C TYR A 311 6.33 -18.64 18.10
N PRO A 312 5.65 -18.65 19.27
CA PRO A 312 4.24 -18.31 19.36
C PRO A 312 4.02 -16.79 19.16
N HIS A 313 3.03 -16.44 18.37
CA HIS A 313 2.68 -15.06 18.04
C HIS A 313 1.16 -14.90 17.92
N LYS A 314 0.67 -13.66 17.98
CA LYS A 314 -0.72 -13.32 17.66
C LYS A 314 -0.75 -12.62 16.31
N VAL A 315 -1.63 -13.04 15.43
CA VAL A 315 -1.76 -12.45 14.09
C VAL A 315 -3.05 -11.65 13.99
N PHE A 316 -2.92 -10.39 13.64
CA PHE A 316 -4.02 -9.51 13.28
C PHE A 316 -3.91 -9.21 11.78
N THR A 317 -4.80 -9.80 11.00
CA THR A 317 -4.84 -9.55 9.55
C THR A 317 -5.54 -8.22 9.30
N ILE A 318 -4.77 -7.23 8.90
CA ILE A 318 -5.27 -5.90 8.60
C ILE A 318 -5.87 -5.93 7.18
N SER A 319 -7.20 -5.89 7.13
CA SER A 319 -7.95 -5.80 5.87
C SER A 319 -8.28 -4.34 5.60
N PRO A 320 -8.11 -3.85 4.37
CA PRO A 320 -8.45 -2.48 4.04
C PRO A 320 -9.93 -2.22 4.31
N PRO A 321 -10.29 -1.05 4.85
CA PRO A 321 -11.68 -0.62 4.92
C PRO A 321 -12.22 -0.34 3.50
N ARG A 322 -13.51 -0.09 3.40
CA ARG A 322 -14.12 0.29 2.12
C ARG A 322 -13.51 1.59 1.60
N ILE A 323 -12.94 1.53 0.39
CA ILE A 323 -12.22 2.64 -0.23
C ILE A 323 -13.11 3.86 -0.45
N ASP A 324 -14.34 3.65 -0.88
CA ASP A 324 -15.32 4.72 -1.09
C ASP A 324 -15.55 5.55 0.19
N LEU A 325 -15.67 4.89 1.35
CA LEU A 325 -15.83 5.58 2.64
C LEU A 325 -14.56 6.32 3.07
N VAL A 326 -13.39 5.72 2.83
CA VAL A 326 -12.11 6.38 3.15
C VAL A 326 -11.93 7.64 2.33
N ILE A 327 -12.17 7.56 1.02
CA ILE A 327 -12.05 8.70 0.11
C ILE A 327 -13.06 9.79 0.50
N GLU A 328 -14.32 9.44 0.76
CA GLU A 328 -15.35 10.39 1.17
C GLU A 328 -14.92 11.17 2.42
N LYS A 329 -14.51 10.46 3.48
CA LYS A 329 -14.06 11.11 4.71
C LYS A 329 -12.81 11.98 4.50
N ARG A 330 -11.85 11.52 3.70
CA ARG A 330 -10.65 12.28 3.36
C ARG A 330 -10.97 13.55 2.58
N LEU A 331 -11.87 13.47 1.60
CA LEU A 331 -12.34 14.64 0.84
C LEU A 331 -13.05 15.63 1.72
N LEU A 332 -13.95 15.17 2.63
CA LEU A 332 -14.64 16.03 3.57
C LEU A 332 -13.68 16.72 4.55
N PHE A 333 -12.67 16.03 5.03
CA PHE A 333 -11.65 16.58 5.90
C PHE A 333 -10.80 17.64 5.17
N ALA A 334 -10.31 17.31 3.95
CA ALA A 334 -9.58 18.25 3.11
C ALA A 334 -10.43 19.48 2.76
N LEU A 335 -11.72 19.29 2.48
CA LEU A 335 -12.65 20.41 2.28
C LEU A 335 -12.79 21.28 3.53
N GLY A 336 -12.89 20.67 4.70
CA GLY A 336 -12.94 21.39 5.98
C GLY A 336 -11.70 22.27 6.22
N MET A 337 -10.52 21.77 5.82
CA MET A 337 -9.27 22.55 5.85
C MET A 337 -9.28 23.67 4.80
N ALA A 338 -9.66 23.37 3.57
CA ALA A 338 -9.71 24.35 2.48
C ALA A 338 -10.72 25.49 2.74
N GLU A 339 -11.79 25.23 3.46
CA GLU A 339 -12.80 26.22 3.89
C GLU A 339 -12.44 26.93 5.21
N GLY A 340 -11.31 26.59 5.83
CA GLY A 340 -10.88 27.17 7.11
C GLY A 340 -11.72 26.74 8.33
N LYS A 341 -12.55 25.70 8.20
CA LYS A 341 -13.30 25.11 9.32
C LYS A 341 -12.40 24.31 10.27
N ILE A 342 -11.32 23.79 9.74
CA ILE A 342 -10.24 23.17 10.50
C ILE A 342 -9.12 24.20 10.53
N PRO A 343 -8.80 24.78 11.70
CA PRO A 343 -7.80 25.82 11.80
C PRO A 343 -6.41 25.21 11.50
N LEU A 344 -5.71 25.85 10.56
CA LEU A 344 -4.35 25.54 10.18
C LEU A 344 -3.59 26.85 10.06
N GLU A 345 -2.39 26.92 10.60
CA GLU A 345 -1.47 28.01 10.29
C GLU A 345 -0.89 27.76 8.89
N ILE A 346 -1.53 28.36 7.88
CA ILE A 346 -1.16 28.20 6.47
C ILE A 346 -0.57 29.50 5.96
N ALA A 347 0.48 29.42 5.15
CA ALA A 347 1.03 30.59 4.46
C ALA A 347 -0.03 31.27 3.59
N ASN A 348 0.03 32.61 3.48
CA ASN A 348 -0.94 33.41 2.70
C ASN A 348 -1.16 32.88 1.27
N TYR A 349 -0.13 32.35 0.63
CA TYR A 349 -0.20 31.74 -0.70
C TYR A 349 -1.19 30.56 -0.75
N VAL A 350 -1.14 29.66 0.24
CA VAL A 350 -2.05 28.51 0.34
C VAL A 350 -3.47 28.97 0.60
N GLN A 351 -3.64 30.01 1.40
CA GLN A 351 -4.95 30.57 1.75
C GLN A 351 -5.69 31.18 0.54
N VAL A 352 -4.97 31.85 -0.36
CA VAL A 352 -5.56 32.44 -1.58
C VAL A 352 -6.07 31.36 -2.54
N ASN A 353 -5.32 30.27 -2.70
CA ASN A 353 -5.64 29.21 -3.66
C ASN A 353 -6.56 28.13 -3.10
N SER A 354 -6.78 28.08 -1.79
CA SER A 354 -7.62 27.06 -1.15
C SER A 354 -9.10 27.13 -1.57
N LYS A 355 -9.60 28.29 -2.00
CA LYS A 355 -10.98 28.44 -2.50
C LYS A 355 -11.23 27.62 -3.76
N ASN A 356 -10.31 27.65 -4.72
CA ASN A 356 -10.41 26.87 -5.96
C ASN A 356 -10.37 25.36 -5.64
N LEU A 357 -9.49 24.97 -4.72
CA LEU A 357 -9.45 23.59 -4.25
C LEU A 357 -10.77 23.19 -3.57
N ALA A 358 -11.34 24.06 -2.72
CA ALA A 358 -12.63 23.77 -2.06
C ALA A 358 -13.77 23.55 -3.07
N VAL A 359 -13.83 24.34 -4.14
CA VAL A 359 -14.80 24.13 -5.24
C VAL A 359 -14.58 22.78 -5.91
N PHE A 360 -13.34 22.46 -6.23
CA PHE A 360 -12.98 21.19 -6.87
C PHE A 360 -13.30 19.97 -5.98
N LEU A 361 -13.00 20.06 -4.68
CA LEU A 361 -13.31 19.03 -3.69
C LEU A 361 -14.82 18.79 -3.56
N LYS A 362 -15.65 19.86 -3.58
CA LYS A 362 -17.12 19.73 -3.60
C LYS A 362 -17.60 18.97 -4.83
N VAL A 363 -17.06 19.28 -5.99
CA VAL A 363 -17.39 18.56 -7.24
C VAL A 363 -17.05 17.09 -7.13
N LEU A 364 -15.89 16.75 -6.57
CA LEU A 364 -15.49 15.35 -6.37
C LEU A 364 -16.40 14.62 -5.37
N ILE A 365 -16.75 15.25 -4.25
CA ILE A 365 -17.66 14.69 -3.25
C ILE A 365 -19.04 14.42 -3.89
N ASP A 366 -19.60 15.40 -4.59
CA ASP A 366 -20.89 15.24 -5.29
C ASP A 366 -20.82 14.16 -6.38
N SER A 367 -19.70 14.10 -7.12
CA SER A 367 -19.49 13.09 -8.15
C SER A 367 -19.40 11.68 -7.56
N LEU A 368 -18.65 11.50 -6.49
CA LEU A 368 -18.58 10.21 -5.80
C LEU A 368 -19.92 9.84 -5.16
N ALA A 369 -20.70 10.79 -4.65
CA ALA A 369 -22.01 10.50 -4.08
C ALA A 369 -23.01 9.97 -5.13
N THR A 370 -22.94 10.44 -6.37
CA THR A 370 -23.93 10.19 -7.42
C THR A 370 -23.48 9.23 -8.53
N ASN A 371 -22.16 9.16 -8.82
CA ASN A 371 -21.62 8.33 -9.90
C ASN A 371 -21.09 6.98 -9.36
N ASN A 372 -21.91 5.95 -9.45
CA ASN A 372 -21.53 4.60 -9.01
C ASN A 372 -20.39 4.00 -9.84
N ASP A 373 -20.30 4.32 -11.13
CA ASP A 373 -19.24 3.81 -12.01
C ASP A 373 -17.86 4.33 -11.55
N LEU A 374 -17.81 5.58 -11.06
CA LEU A 374 -16.59 6.16 -10.49
C LEU A 374 -16.16 5.49 -9.18
N LYS A 375 -17.13 5.16 -8.31
CA LYS A 375 -16.85 4.38 -7.10
C LYS A 375 -16.34 2.99 -7.42
N GLU A 376 -17.00 2.31 -8.37
CA GLU A 376 -16.61 0.98 -8.83
C GLU A 376 -15.20 1.00 -9.41
N PHE A 377 -14.89 2.00 -10.23
CA PHE A 377 -13.55 2.19 -10.78
C PHE A 377 -12.49 2.32 -9.68
N LEU A 378 -12.64 3.28 -8.78
CA LEU A 378 -11.67 3.53 -7.72
C LEU A 378 -11.47 2.31 -6.82
N THR A 379 -12.54 1.63 -6.46
CA THR A 379 -12.47 0.45 -5.58
C THR A 379 -11.73 -0.71 -6.24
N ASN A 380 -12.04 -1.00 -7.50
CA ASN A 380 -11.49 -2.17 -8.17
C ASN A 380 -10.06 -1.95 -8.68
N ILE A 381 -9.76 -0.77 -9.24
CA ILE A 381 -8.45 -0.51 -9.83
C ILE A 381 -7.33 -0.37 -8.79
N THR A 382 -7.67 -0.03 -7.56
CA THR A 382 -6.70 0.08 -6.47
C THR A 382 -6.48 -1.22 -5.72
N GLY A 383 -7.34 -2.23 -5.94
CA GLY A 383 -7.23 -3.54 -5.29
C GLY A 383 -7.23 -3.48 -3.76
N GLY A 384 -7.90 -2.49 -3.17
CA GLY A 384 -7.92 -2.29 -1.72
C GLY A 384 -6.77 -1.43 -1.17
N ASN A 385 -5.88 -0.92 -2.01
CA ASN A 385 -4.78 -0.07 -1.59
C ASN A 385 -5.26 1.38 -1.41
N ILE A 386 -5.36 1.82 -0.15
CA ILE A 386 -5.84 3.16 0.21
C ILE A 386 -4.88 4.25 -0.28
N ARG A 387 -3.56 4.00 -0.23
CA ARG A 387 -2.55 4.95 -0.70
C ARG A 387 -2.73 5.22 -2.20
N ASN A 388 -2.86 4.17 -3.00
CA ASN A 388 -3.10 4.32 -4.44
C ASN A 388 -4.43 5.04 -4.73
N ALA A 389 -5.46 4.81 -3.93
CA ALA A 389 -6.74 5.48 -4.10
C ALA A 389 -6.65 7.00 -3.84
N ILE A 390 -5.93 7.39 -2.80
CA ILE A 390 -5.67 8.81 -2.50
C ILE A 390 -4.80 9.43 -3.59
N GLU A 391 -3.75 8.75 -4.02
CA GLU A 391 -2.86 9.21 -5.09
C GLU A 391 -3.63 9.45 -6.40
N LEU A 392 -4.55 8.55 -6.76
CA LEU A 392 -5.41 8.75 -7.93
C LEU A 392 -6.28 10.00 -7.83
N ILE A 393 -6.81 10.31 -6.64
CA ILE A 393 -7.60 11.52 -6.42
C ILE A 393 -6.70 12.77 -6.54
N VAL A 394 -5.54 12.76 -5.90
CA VAL A 394 -4.57 13.87 -5.97
C VAL A 394 -4.11 14.10 -7.41
N ASN A 395 -3.76 13.03 -8.11
CA ASN A 395 -3.35 13.09 -9.52
C ASN A 395 -4.48 13.60 -10.41
N PHE A 396 -5.74 13.23 -10.16
CA PHE A 396 -6.87 13.76 -10.90
C PHE A 396 -7.05 15.27 -10.69
N ILE A 397 -6.96 15.76 -9.46
CA ILE A 397 -7.10 17.19 -9.12
C ILE A 397 -6.09 18.05 -9.89
N GLY A 398 -4.84 17.57 -9.99
CA GLY A 398 -3.76 18.29 -10.65
C GLY A 398 -3.43 17.81 -12.08
N SER A 399 -4.26 16.96 -12.66
CA SER A 399 -3.96 16.33 -13.95
C SER A 399 -3.91 17.32 -15.10
N PRO A 400 -2.85 17.32 -15.93
CA PRO A 400 -2.81 18.10 -17.17
C PRO A 400 -3.79 17.56 -18.24
N ASN A 401 -4.38 16.40 -18.00
CA ASN A 401 -5.38 15.78 -18.87
C ASN A 401 -6.83 16.13 -18.51
N VAL A 402 -7.03 16.95 -17.47
CA VAL A 402 -8.33 17.45 -16.98
C VAL A 402 -8.35 18.97 -17.10
N ASP A 403 -9.45 19.53 -17.53
CA ASP A 403 -9.64 20.99 -17.59
C ASP A 403 -10.21 21.51 -16.26
N ALA A 404 -9.31 21.77 -15.32
CA ALA A 404 -9.67 22.22 -13.98
C ALA A 404 -10.40 23.59 -13.99
N GLN A 405 -10.01 24.52 -14.88
CA GLN A 405 -10.65 25.82 -15.00
C GLN A 405 -12.10 25.67 -15.44
N LYS A 406 -12.34 24.85 -16.45
CA LYS A 406 -13.70 24.55 -16.93
C LYS A 406 -14.58 23.95 -15.83
N ILE A 407 -14.05 23.05 -15.02
CA ILE A 407 -14.79 22.45 -13.90
C ILE A 407 -15.19 23.52 -12.88
N ILE A 408 -14.27 24.41 -12.52
CA ILE A 408 -14.53 25.51 -11.58
C ILE A 408 -15.57 26.47 -12.17
N ASP A 409 -15.37 26.94 -13.40
CA ASP A 409 -16.27 27.87 -14.08
C ASP A 409 -17.69 27.32 -14.21
N LEU A 410 -17.83 26.05 -14.59
CA LEU A 410 -19.14 25.40 -14.70
C LEU A 410 -19.84 25.28 -13.35
N THR A 411 -19.07 25.06 -12.28
CA THR A 411 -19.61 24.96 -10.92
C THR A 411 -20.06 26.33 -10.40
N GLU A 412 -19.30 27.38 -10.67
CA GLU A 412 -19.65 28.76 -10.23
C GLU A 412 -20.81 29.38 -11.03
N ARG A 413 -20.90 29.07 -12.35
CA ARG A 413 -21.97 29.62 -13.21
C ARG A 413 -23.31 28.90 -13.02
N ASN A 414 -23.30 27.66 -12.58
CA ASN A 414 -24.53 26.85 -12.38
C ASN A 414 -25.13 27.09 -10.98
N SER A 415 -25.45 28.35 -10.66
CA SER A 415 -26.22 28.69 -9.44
C SER A 415 -27.64 28.07 -9.42
N ASP A 416 -28.16 27.61 -10.57
CA ASP A 416 -29.49 27.05 -10.73
C ASP A 416 -29.47 25.51 -10.89
N ASN A 417 -29.30 24.79 -9.77
CA ASN A 417 -29.65 23.36 -9.58
C ASN A 417 -28.99 22.26 -10.44
N LYS A 418 -28.07 22.53 -11.35
CA LYS A 418 -27.31 21.47 -12.07
C LYS A 418 -25.86 21.46 -11.62
N LYS A 419 -25.55 20.62 -10.62
CA LYS A 419 -24.17 20.39 -10.18
C LYS A 419 -23.37 19.70 -11.31
N TYR A 420 -22.14 20.16 -11.52
CA TYR A 420 -21.23 19.44 -12.40
C TYR A 420 -20.84 18.11 -11.74
N ILE A 421 -20.98 17.02 -12.46
CA ILE A 421 -20.58 15.66 -12.04
C ILE A 421 -19.46 15.19 -12.94
N VAL A 422 -18.33 14.82 -12.37
CA VAL A 422 -17.17 14.33 -13.10
C VAL A 422 -17.56 13.02 -13.83
N PRO A 423 -17.48 13.01 -15.16
CA PRO A 423 -17.76 11.78 -15.90
C PRO A 423 -16.63 10.78 -15.74
N LEU A 424 -16.96 9.48 -15.72
CA LEU A 424 -15.97 8.41 -15.56
C LEU A 424 -14.82 8.51 -16.59
N HIS A 425 -15.11 8.90 -17.85
CA HIS A 425 -14.09 8.98 -18.89
C HIS A 425 -13.03 10.06 -18.66
N GLU A 426 -13.36 11.18 -18.00
CA GLU A 426 -12.36 12.19 -17.61
C GLU A 426 -11.43 11.64 -16.53
N PHE A 427 -12.00 10.96 -15.53
CA PHE A 427 -11.23 10.35 -14.46
C PHE A 427 -10.34 9.22 -14.98
N THR A 428 -10.89 8.32 -15.80
CA THR A 428 -10.12 7.20 -16.39
C THR A 428 -9.04 7.67 -17.34
N LYS A 429 -9.27 8.75 -18.11
CA LYS A 429 -8.23 9.34 -18.96
C LYS A 429 -7.06 9.86 -18.13
N SER A 430 -7.33 10.59 -17.06
CA SER A 430 -6.29 11.06 -16.14
C SER A 430 -5.51 9.90 -15.51
N ALA A 431 -6.20 8.85 -15.09
CA ALA A 431 -5.60 7.67 -14.50
C ALA A 431 -4.73 6.87 -15.49
N LEU A 432 -5.14 6.79 -16.77
CA LEU A 432 -4.41 6.10 -17.83
C LEU A 432 -3.15 6.83 -18.26
N LEU A 433 -3.25 8.16 -18.44
CA LEU A 433 -2.20 8.96 -19.05
C LEU A 433 -1.26 9.60 -18.01
N GLY A 434 -1.71 9.77 -16.77
CA GLY A 434 -0.94 10.47 -15.76
C GLY A 434 -0.57 11.89 -16.20
N ASP A 435 0.71 12.20 -16.18
CA ASP A 435 1.28 13.49 -16.60
C ASP A 435 1.69 13.52 -18.10
N TYR A 436 1.33 12.51 -18.86
CA TYR A 436 1.73 12.39 -20.27
C TYR A 436 0.58 12.66 -21.23
N SER A 437 0.93 13.02 -22.47
CA SER A 437 -0.02 13.20 -23.56
C SER A 437 -0.53 11.88 -24.12
N HIS A 438 0.28 10.82 -24.00
CA HIS A 438 0.03 9.48 -24.50
C HIS A 438 0.28 8.44 -23.41
N TYR A 439 -0.24 7.24 -23.59
CA TYR A 439 -0.04 6.14 -22.65
C TYR A 439 1.44 5.81 -22.50
N ASN A 440 1.87 5.65 -21.25
CA ASN A 440 3.20 5.19 -20.89
C ASN A 440 3.08 3.97 -19.97
N ALA A 441 3.59 2.83 -20.45
CA ALA A 441 3.49 1.56 -19.75
C ALA A 441 4.17 1.55 -18.37
N ASP A 442 5.22 2.35 -18.17
CA ASP A 442 5.98 2.36 -16.91
C ASP A 442 5.24 3.08 -15.78
N THR A 443 4.47 4.12 -16.12
CA THR A 443 3.82 5.00 -15.13
C THR A 443 2.31 4.82 -15.03
N SER A 444 1.66 4.24 -16.06
CA SER A 444 0.21 4.03 -16.06
C SER A 444 -0.20 2.98 -15.03
N ILE A 445 -1.35 3.20 -14.39
CA ILE A 445 -1.98 2.19 -13.52
C ILE A 445 -2.58 1.02 -14.31
N ALA A 446 -2.85 1.21 -15.60
CA ALA A 446 -3.39 0.18 -16.48
C ALA A 446 -2.27 -0.60 -17.14
N MET A 447 -2.50 -1.90 -17.30
CA MET A 447 -1.66 -2.77 -18.11
C MET A 447 -2.28 -2.90 -19.51
N ASN A 448 -1.45 -2.85 -20.56
CA ASN A 448 -1.89 -3.19 -21.89
C ASN A 448 -2.12 -4.70 -22.01
N LEU A 449 -3.38 -5.12 -22.16
CA LEU A 449 -3.77 -6.51 -22.31
C LEU A 449 -3.50 -7.08 -23.71
N PHE A 450 -3.30 -6.20 -24.71
CA PHE A 450 -3.08 -6.57 -26.12
C PHE A 450 -1.62 -6.55 -26.54
N ASP A 451 -0.69 -6.27 -25.63
CA ASP A 451 0.74 -6.29 -25.92
C ASP A 451 1.24 -7.73 -26.15
N VAL A 452 2.23 -7.89 -27.01
CA VAL A 452 2.78 -9.17 -27.44
C VAL A 452 4.29 -9.25 -27.16
N SER A 453 4.78 -10.46 -26.95
CA SER A 453 6.20 -10.76 -26.72
C SER A 453 6.87 -11.50 -27.89
N THR A 454 6.08 -11.98 -28.84
CA THR A 454 6.54 -12.73 -30.01
C THR A 454 5.93 -12.18 -31.31
N SER A 455 6.32 -12.73 -32.45
CA SER A 455 5.73 -12.40 -33.77
C SER A 455 4.38 -13.08 -34.04
N ASP A 456 3.85 -13.81 -33.08
CA ASP A 456 2.52 -14.42 -33.18
C ASP A 456 1.43 -13.35 -33.04
N THR A 457 0.70 -13.09 -34.14
CA THR A 457 -0.36 -12.08 -34.16
C THR A 457 -1.53 -12.41 -33.23
N TYR A 458 -1.74 -13.67 -32.91
CA TYR A 458 -2.81 -14.10 -32.00
C TYR A 458 -2.42 -13.94 -30.52
N GLU A 459 -1.16 -13.65 -30.22
CA GLU A 459 -0.71 -13.39 -28.85
C GLU A 459 -1.42 -12.18 -28.23
N HIS A 460 -2.00 -11.27 -29.03
CA HIS A 460 -2.88 -10.20 -28.54
C HIS A 460 -4.01 -10.70 -27.65
N PHE A 461 -4.42 -11.94 -27.81
CA PHE A 461 -5.54 -12.53 -27.06
C PHE A 461 -5.10 -13.34 -25.86
N LEU A 462 -3.80 -13.63 -25.70
CA LEU A 462 -3.29 -14.46 -24.61
C LEU A 462 -3.64 -13.90 -23.23
N THR A 463 -3.34 -12.64 -22.98
CA THR A 463 -3.63 -12.02 -21.67
C THR A 463 -5.13 -11.92 -21.39
N PRO A 464 -5.98 -11.45 -22.32
CA PRO A 464 -7.44 -11.49 -22.16
C PRO A 464 -7.98 -12.91 -21.89
N ILE A 465 -7.53 -13.92 -22.60
CA ILE A 465 -7.97 -15.32 -22.42
C ILE A 465 -7.50 -15.85 -21.05
N LEU A 466 -6.25 -15.59 -20.65
CA LEU A 466 -5.74 -15.94 -19.32
C LEU A 466 -6.61 -15.35 -18.20
N LEU A 467 -6.90 -14.05 -18.26
CA LEU A 467 -7.74 -13.40 -17.27
C LEU A 467 -9.17 -13.93 -17.28
N ALA A 468 -9.73 -14.19 -18.46
CA ALA A 468 -11.07 -14.77 -18.60
C ALA A 468 -11.14 -16.20 -18.04
N PHE A 469 -10.12 -17.02 -18.29
CA PHE A 469 -10.03 -18.36 -17.71
C PHE A 469 -10.00 -18.31 -16.17
N LEU A 470 -9.16 -17.46 -15.61
CA LEU A 470 -9.04 -17.28 -14.15
C LEU A 470 -10.31 -16.66 -13.53
N CYS A 471 -11.12 -15.94 -14.32
CA CYS A 471 -12.40 -15.36 -13.90
C CYS A 471 -13.58 -16.35 -14.01
N SER A 472 -13.40 -17.46 -14.75
CA SER A 472 -14.45 -18.45 -14.97
C SER A 472 -14.69 -19.30 -13.72
N ASN A 473 -15.97 -19.61 -13.43
CA ASN A 473 -16.33 -20.58 -12.40
C ASN A 473 -16.06 -22.01 -12.93
N ASN A 474 -14.89 -22.55 -12.61
CA ASN A 474 -14.49 -23.87 -13.08
C ASN A 474 -14.27 -24.81 -11.89
N SER A 475 -14.70 -26.06 -12.03
CA SER A 475 -14.49 -27.13 -11.03
C SER A 475 -13.02 -27.48 -10.78
N LYS A 476 -12.11 -26.98 -11.61
CA LYS A 476 -10.64 -27.17 -11.47
C LYS A 476 -10.01 -26.18 -10.48
N GLN A 477 -10.78 -25.25 -9.89
CA GLN A 477 -10.32 -24.32 -8.84
C GLN A 477 -10.19 -25.01 -7.49
N ASP A 478 -9.25 -24.56 -6.67
CA ASP A 478 -9.21 -24.90 -5.25
C ASP A 478 -10.26 -24.14 -4.42
N LYS A 479 -10.29 -24.39 -3.10
CA LYS A 479 -11.23 -23.74 -2.17
C LYS A 479 -11.11 -22.22 -2.10
N ASP A 480 -9.94 -21.69 -2.43
CA ASP A 480 -9.59 -20.27 -2.40
C ASP A 480 -9.61 -19.65 -3.81
N SER A 481 -10.22 -20.36 -4.76
CA SER A 481 -10.34 -19.95 -6.19
C SER A 481 -9.01 -19.84 -6.94
N PHE A 482 -7.97 -20.57 -6.52
CA PHE A 482 -6.73 -20.68 -7.26
C PHE A 482 -6.77 -21.83 -8.27
N PHE A 483 -6.17 -21.59 -9.43
CA PHE A 483 -5.85 -22.63 -10.42
C PHE A 483 -4.38 -23.01 -10.33
N SER A 484 -4.07 -24.31 -10.46
CA SER A 484 -2.67 -24.71 -10.55
C SER A 484 -2.05 -24.25 -11.88
N LEU A 485 -0.73 -23.99 -11.85
CA LEU A 485 0.02 -23.58 -13.05
C LEU A 485 -0.15 -24.58 -14.19
N ASN A 486 -0.12 -25.89 -13.88
CA ASN A 486 -0.27 -26.93 -14.91
C ASN A 486 -1.63 -26.86 -15.62
N ILE A 487 -2.71 -26.61 -14.89
CA ILE A 487 -4.05 -26.45 -15.46
C ILE A 487 -4.11 -25.21 -16.37
N ILE A 488 -3.50 -24.11 -15.95
CA ILE A 488 -3.43 -22.88 -16.75
C ILE A 488 -2.62 -23.11 -18.03
N GLN A 489 -1.47 -23.78 -17.93
CA GLN A 489 -0.63 -24.10 -19.07
C GLN A 489 -1.35 -25.01 -20.07
N GLU A 490 -1.97 -26.10 -19.59
CA GLU A 490 -2.73 -27.02 -20.45
C GLU A 490 -3.85 -26.29 -21.20
N GLU A 491 -4.62 -25.46 -20.51
CA GLU A 491 -5.71 -24.69 -21.09
C GLU A 491 -5.23 -23.72 -22.19
N LEU A 492 -4.20 -22.93 -21.87
CA LEU A 492 -3.69 -21.92 -22.81
C LEU A 492 -2.90 -22.54 -23.97
N GLN A 493 -2.26 -23.70 -23.78
CA GLN A 493 -1.67 -24.46 -24.88
C GLN A 493 -2.75 -25.02 -25.83
N ASN A 494 -3.89 -25.49 -25.30
CA ASN A 494 -5.04 -25.88 -26.13
C ASN A 494 -5.63 -24.70 -26.94
N ASN A 495 -5.48 -23.48 -26.42
CA ASN A 495 -5.80 -22.25 -27.14
C ASN A 495 -4.67 -21.80 -28.09
N GLY A 496 -3.61 -22.58 -28.30
CA GLY A 496 -2.58 -22.35 -29.33
C GLY A 496 -1.34 -21.59 -28.88
N PHE A 497 -1.19 -21.27 -27.59
CA PHE A 497 -0.05 -20.49 -27.09
C PHE A 497 1.10 -21.40 -26.61
N THR A 498 2.33 -20.92 -26.75
CA THR A 498 3.53 -21.61 -26.25
C THR A 498 3.72 -21.40 -24.75
N ILE A 499 4.43 -22.32 -24.08
CA ILE A 499 4.75 -22.20 -22.65
C ILE A 499 5.49 -20.88 -22.33
N ASN A 500 6.39 -20.44 -23.21
CA ASN A 500 7.15 -19.20 -22.99
C ASN A 500 6.26 -17.98 -23.03
N GLN A 501 5.32 -17.89 -23.99
CA GLN A 501 4.32 -16.82 -24.04
C GLN A 501 3.46 -16.82 -22.77
N ILE A 502 2.98 -18.01 -22.37
CA ILE A 502 2.15 -18.18 -21.17
C ILE A 502 2.89 -17.69 -19.91
N HIS A 503 4.13 -18.15 -19.74
CA HIS A 503 4.94 -17.72 -18.60
C HIS A 503 5.19 -16.21 -18.57
N TYR A 504 5.48 -15.62 -19.72
CA TYR A 504 5.67 -14.18 -19.84
C TYR A 504 4.40 -13.41 -19.47
N ALA A 505 3.25 -13.83 -20.00
CA ALA A 505 1.96 -13.21 -19.67
C ALA A 505 1.63 -13.33 -18.17
N ILE A 506 1.83 -14.50 -17.56
CA ILE A 506 1.62 -14.72 -16.11
C ILE A 506 2.53 -13.80 -15.29
N ARG A 507 3.81 -13.69 -15.61
CA ARG A 507 4.77 -12.83 -14.91
C ARG A 507 4.35 -11.35 -14.98
N ARG A 508 4.00 -10.86 -16.18
CA ARG A 508 3.50 -9.49 -16.37
C ARG A 508 2.23 -9.22 -15.56
N CYS A 509 1.25 -10.11 -15.66
CA CYS A 509 -0.01 -9.99 -14.91
C CYS A 509 0.21 -10.00 -13.40
N THR A 510 1.15 -10.81 -12.90
CA THR A 510 1.49 -10.88 -11.47
C THR A 510 2.15 -9.58 -11.00
N ASN A 511 3.13 -9.06 -11.74
CA ASN A 511 3.82 -7.81 -11.40
C ASN A 511 2.86 -6.62 -11.39
N ARG A 512 1.93 -6.58 -12.34
CA ARG A 512 0.87 -5.55 -12.43
C ARG A 512 -0.35 -5.85 -11.54
N LYS A 513 -0.28 -6.91 -10.71
CA LYS A 513 -1.33 -7.32 -9.76
C LYS A 513 -2.69 -7.60 -10.40
N LEU A 514 -2.73 -7.96 -11.68
CA LEU A 514 -3.96 -8.42 -12.32
C LEU A 514 -4.33 -9.82 -11.87
N ILE A 515 -3.30 -10.62 -11.56
CA ILE A 515 -3.43 -11.93 -10.94
C ILE A 515 -2.55 -12.00 -9.71
N GLU A 516 -2.86 -12.89 -8.80
CA GLU A 516 -2.07 -13.14 -7.60
C GLU A 516 -1.83 -14.63 -7.37
N THR A 517 -0.76 -14.93 -6.62
CA THR A 517 -0.44 -16.28 -6.16
C THR A 517 -0.80 -16.44 -4.70
N SER A 518 -0.94 -17.67 -4.21
CA SER A 518 -1.12 -17.91 -2.77
C SER A 518 0.06 -17.41 -1.92
N GLN A 519 1.23 -17.25 -2.54
CA GLN A 519 2.44 -16.72 -1.91
C GLN A 519 2.56 -15.21 -2.06
N ARG A 520 1.70 -14.58 -2.89
CA ARG A 520 1.69 -13.12 -3.16
C ARG A 520 3.07 -12.56 -3.51
N ILE A 521 3.78 -13.25 -4.39
CA ILE A 521 5.10 -12.82 -4.87
C ILE A 521 4.98 -11.86 -6.05
N THR A 522 6.06 -11.11 -6.30
CA THR A 522 6.34 -10.38 -7.56
C THR A 522 7.60 -10.96 -8.19
N PHE A 523 7.80 -10.73 -9.48
CA PHE A 523 9.00 -11.15 -10.18
C PHE A 523 10.00 -10.00 -10.21
N ASP A 524 11.28 -10.35 -10.08
CA ASP A 524 12.37 -9.42 -10.29
C ASP A 524 12.65 -9.27 -11.80
N GLU A 525 13.26 -8.16 -12.19
CA GLU A 525 13.73 -7.92 -13.56
C GLU A 525 15.23 -8.15 -13.63
N ASP A 526 15.68 -8.76 -14.72
CA ASP A 526 17.11 -8.85 -15.03
C ASP A 526 17.63 -7.54 -15.68
N ASP A 527 18.94 -7.47 -15.96
CA ASP A 527 19.58 -6.31 -16.61
C ASP A 527 19.01 -5.98 -18.00
N LYS A 528 18.18 -6.85 -18.56
CA LYS A 528 17.51 -6.69 -19.87
C LYS A 528 16.02 -6.38 -19.72
N GLY A 529 15.53 -6.17 -18.52
CA GLY A 529 14.12 -5.96 -18.24
C GLY A 529 13.24 -7.22 -18.36
N LEU A 530 13.84 -8.41 -18.38
CA LEU A 530 13.10 -9.68 -18.38
C LEU A 530 12.76 -10.09 -16.95
N LEU A 531 11.49 -10.47 -16.76
CA LEU A 531 11.01 -10.94 -15.47
C LEU A 531 11.58 -12.31 -15.15
N ILE A 532 12.28 -12.44 -14.04
CA ILE A 532 12.98 -13.65 -13.58
C ILE A 532 12.38 -14.21 -12.28
N GLY A 533 12.82 -15.37 -11.89
CA GLY A 533 12.40 -16.05 -10.67
C GLY A 533 11.58 -17.32 -10.95
N ASP A 534 11.38 -18.13 -9.92
CA ASP A 534 10.62 -19.38 -10.01
C ASP A 534 9.13 -19.10 -10.20
N MET A 535 8.48 -19.90 -11.06
CA MET A 535 7.04 -19.80 -11.27
C MET A 535 6.30 -20.40 -10.07
N PRO A 536 5.37 -19.65 -9.45
CA PRO A 536 4.49 -20.19 -8.42
C PRO A 536 3.59 -21.30 -8.93
N ASP A 537 3.16 -22.15 -8.00
CA ASP A 537 2.34 -23.32 -8.34
C ASP A 537 0.88 -22.99 -8.67
N ASN A 538 0.38 -21.81 -8.27
CA ASN A 538 -1.03 -21.48 -8.40
C ASN A 538 -1.28 -19.97 -8.58
N PHE A 539 -2.38 -19.62 -9.28
CA PHE A 539 -2.78 -18.27 -9.58
C PHE A 539 -4.29 -18.11 -9.53
N ARG A 540 -4.75 -16.90 -9.17
CA ARG A 540 -6.14 -16.46 -9.31
C ARG A 540 -6.20 -15.01 -9.80
N ILE A 541 -7.34 -14.63 -10.36
CA ILE A 541 -7.60 -13.25 -10.77
C ILE A 541 -7.82 -12.34 -9.55
N THR A 542 -7.37 -11.09 -9.65
CA THR A 542 -7.65 -10.04 -8.67
C THR A 542 -8.84 -9.18 -9.13
N THR A 543 -9.32 -8.30 -8.25
CA THR A 543 -10.34 -7.29 -8.65
C THR A 543 -9.82 -6.35 -9.72
N ILE A 544 -8.50 -6.03 -9.71
CA ILE A 544 -7.84 -5.22 -10.74
C ILE A 544 -7.91 -5.93 -12.10
N GLY A 545 -7.53 -7.21 -12.15
CA GLY A 545 -7.58 -8.00 -13.39
C GLY A 545 -9.00 -8.17 -13.93
N ALA A 546 -9.96 -8.47 -13.04
CA ALA A 546 -11.36 -8.60 -13.42
C ALA A 546 -11.94 -7.29 -13.97
N TYR A 547 -11.56 -6.14 -13.38
CA TYR A 547 -12.00 -4.83 -13.88
C TYR A 547 -11.40 -4.49 -15.23
N HIS A 548 -10.09 -4.77 -15.45
CA HIS A 548 -9.46 -4.62 -16.77
C HIS A 548 -10.18 -5.42 -17.85
N LEU A 549 -10.47 -6.69 -17.57
CA LEU A 549 -11.12 -7.59 -18.52
C LEU A 549 -12.57 -7.17 -18.82
N LYS A 550 -13.38 -6.93 -17.78
CA LYS A 550 -14.84 -6.79 -17.92
C LYS A 550 -15.32 -5.38 -18.24
N LYS A 551 -14.59 -4.36 -17.77
CA LYS A 551 -15.06 -2.98 -17.83
C LYS A 551 -14.16 -2.06 -18.65
N TRP A 552 -12.86 -2.32 -18.65
CA TRP A 552 -11.92 -1.36 -19.22
C TRP A 552 -11.47 -1.70 -20.64
N MET A 553 -11.13 -2.98 -20.87
CA MET A 553 -10.51 -3.46 -22.10
C MET A 553 -11.21 -3.01 -23.40
N GLY A 554 -12.55 -3.00 -23.41
CA GLY A 554 -13.35 -2.61 -24.59
C GLY A 554 -13.66 -1.11 -24.67
N SER A 555 -13.33 -0.30 -23.65
CA SER A 555 -13.72 1.10 -23.60
C SER A 555 -12.90 1.98 -24.54
N PHE A 556 -13.52 3.07 -25.03
CA PHE A 556 -12.85 4.04 -25.89
C PHE A 556 -11.53 4.56 -25.29
N THR A 557 -11.54 4.98 -24.02
CA THR A 557 -10.36 5.55 -23.36
C THR A 557 -9.23 4.55 -23.27
N TYR A 558 -9.53 3.29 -23.06
CA TYR A 558 -8.53 2.24 -23.00
C TYR A 558 -7.94 1.92 -24.36
N LEU A 559 -8.78 1.71 -25.39
CA LEU A 559 -8.30 1.39 -26.74
C LEU A 559 -7.50 2.54 -27.36
N ASP A 560 -7.93 3.79 -27.17
CA ASP A 560 -7.16 4.98 -27.60
C ASP A 560 -5.79 5.08 -26.91
N ALA A 561 -5.69 4.64 -25.67
CA ALA A 561 -4.42 4.60 -24.94
C ALA A 561 -3.53 3.42 -25.36
N MET A 562 -4.09 2.21 -25.44
CA MET A 562 -3.32 0.98 -25.66
C MET A 562 -2.77 0.85 -27.07
N VAL A 563 -3.36 1.50 -28.05
CA VAL A 563 -2.88 1.48 -29.44
C VAL A 563 -1.42 1.95 -29.56
N PHE A 564 -0.98 2.85 -28.70
CA PHE A 564 0.40 3.36 -28.70
C PHE A 564 1.42 2.31 -28.23
N ASP A 565 1.00 1.39 -27.38
CA ASP A 565 1.85 0.37 -26.76
C ASP A 565 1.60 -1.04 -27.33
N THR A 566 0.85 -1.16 -28.42
CA THR A 566 0.55 -2.44 -29.06
C THR A 566 1.22 -2.52 -30.43
N PRO A 567 2.04 -3.55 -30.72
CA PRO A 567 2.54 -3.81 -32.06
C PRO A 567 1.39 -4.13 -33.03
N ILE A 568 1.37 -3.49 -34.20
CA ILE A 568 0.33 -3.69 -35.23
C ILE A 568 0.94 -4.42 -36.41
N PHE A 569 0.53 -5.66 -36.68
CA PHE A 569 1.07 -6.53 -37.72
C PHE A 569 0.49 -6.28 -39.13
N ASN A 570 -0.51 -5.42 -39.25
CA ASN A 570 -1.09 -5.03 -40.51
C ASN A 570 -0.49 -3.67 -40.95
N ASP A 571 0.30 -3.69 -42.03
CA ASP A 571 1.00 -2.50 -42.54
C ASP A 571 0.05 -1.37 -42.93
N VAL A 572 -1.08 -1.68 -43.59
CA VAL A 572 -2.07 -0.69 -44.03
C VAL A 572 -2.69 0.03 -42.84
N ILE A 573 -3.07 -0.73 -41.82
CA ILE A 573 -3.61 -0.15 -40.56
C ILE A 573 -2.55 0.62 -39.82
N ASN A 574 -1.32 0.10 -39.75
CA ASN A 574 -0.20 0.75 -39.10
C ASN A 574 0.12 2.11 -39.72
N GLU A 575 0.16 2.20 -41.08
CA GLU A 575 0.36 3.45 -41.82
C GLU A 575 -0.79 4.44 -41.60
N SER A 576 -2.03 3.98 -41.62
CA SER A 576 -3.20 4.82 -41.32
C SER A 576 -3.12 5.43 -39.90
N LEU A 577 -2.76 4.62 -38.90
CA LEU A 577 -2.64 5.08 -37.51
C LEU A 577 -1.53 6.11 -37.31
N VAL A 578 -0.44 6.01 -38.08
CA VAL A 578 0.69 6.97 -38.02
C VAL A 578 0.29 8.36 -38.50
N THR A 579 -0.64 8.48 -39.44
CA THR A 579 -1.05 9.75 -40.05
C THR A 579 -1.57 10.76 -39.01
N HIS A 580 -2.27 10.28 -37.97
CA HIS A 580 -2.87 11.11 -36.91
C HIS A 580 -2.24 10.86 -35.53
N LEU A 581 -1.02 10.34 -35.50
CA LEU A 581 -0.41 9.83 -34.26
C LEU A 581 -0.20 10.89 -33.18
N GLU A 582 0.27 12.08 -33.56
CA GLU A 582 0.55 13.17 -32.61
C GLU A 582 -0.69 13.99 -32.23
N SER A 583 -1.80 13.81 -32.96
CA SER A 583 -3.02 14.59 -32.73
C SER A 583 -3.74 14.17 -31.46
N LEU A 584 -4.13 15.18 -30.68
CA LEU A 584 -4.96 15.03 -29.47
C LEU A 584 -6.41 15.45 -29.70
N SER A 585 -6.80 15.78 -30.96
CA SER A 585 -8.19 16.10 -31.28
C SER A 585 -9.09 14.90 -31.00
N ILE A 586 -10.33 15.16 -30.61
CA ILE A 586 -11.26 14.08 -30.24
C ILE A 586 -11.62 13.22 -31.46
N ASN A 587 -11.65 13.83 -32.65
CA ASN A 587 -11.93 13.14 -33.90
C ASN A 587 -10.81 12.15 -34.25
N ASP A 588 -9.54 12.59 -34.27
CA ASP A 588 -8.40 11.73 -34.60
C ASP A 588 -8.21 10.61 -33.58
N ARG A 589 -8.51 10.89 -32.32
CA ARG A 589 -8.52 9.89 -31.25
C ARG A 589 -9.60 8.85 -31.46
N LEU A 590 -10.78 9.27 -31.91
CA LEU A 590 -11.90 8.36 -32.22
C LEU A 590 -11.55 7.47 -33.41
N GLU A 591 -11.03 8.03 -34.50
CA GLU A 591 -10.58 7.27 -35.67
C GLU A 591 -9.50 6.25 -35.30
N ARG A 592 -8.52 6.65 -34.51
CA ARG A 592 -7.45 5.78 -34.04
C ARG A 592 -7.97 4.61 -33.21
N ALA A 593 -8.86 4.89 -32.26
CA ALA A 593 -9.45 3.86 -31.40
C ALA A 593 -10.37 2.90 -32.19
N LEU A 594 -11.13 3.41 -33.16
CA LEU A 594 -11.98 2.59 -34.04
C LEU A 594 -11.13 1.69 -34.95
N SER A 595 -10.08 2.23 -35.57
CA SER A 595 -9.15 1.46 -36.42
C SER A 595 -8.47 0.35 -35.63
N PHE A 596 -8.02 0.63 -34.41
CA PHE A 596 -7.43 -0.38 -33.53
C PHE A 596 -8.45 -1.44 -33.09
N LYS A 597 -9.66 -1.01 -32.72
CA LYS A 597 -10.76 -1.93 -32.41
C LYS A 597 -11.07 -2.86 -33.56
N GLN A 598 -11.19 -2.32 -34.78
CA GLN A 598 -11.44 -3.11 -35.98
C GLN A 598 -10.33 -4.12 -36.26
N TYR A 599 -9.08 -3.71 -36.13
CA TYR A 599 -7.91 -4.59 -36.23
C TYR A 599 -8.00 -5.79 -35.29
N LEU A 600 -8.30 -5.57 -34.02
CA LEU A 600 -8.46 -6.64 -33.04
C LEU A 600 -9.66 -7.54 -33.34
N GLN A 601 -10.78 -6.96 -33.81
CA GLN A 601 -11.96 -7.73 -34.18
C GLN A 601 -11.73 -8.63 -35.42
N ASP A 602 -10.99 -8.15 -36.41
CA ASP A 602 -10.67 -8.94 -37.60
C ASP A 602 -9.71 -10.08 -37.29
N LEU A 603 -8.71 -9.85 -36.44
CA LEU A 603 -7.84 -10.92 -35.90
C LEU A 603 -8.66 -11.93 -35.09
N TRP A 604 -9.52 -11.45 -34.18
CA TRP A 604 -10.34 -12.33 -33.35
C TRP A 604 -11.29 -13.19 -34.20
N ARG A 605 -11.89 -12.62 -35.24
CA ARG A 605 -12.76 -13.36 -36.15
C ARG A 605 -12.04 -14.57 -36.75
N ASN A 606 -10.78 -14.41 -37.10
CA ASN A 606 -9.94 -15.43 -37.74
C ASN A 606 -9.19 -16.33 -36.74
N TYR A 607 -9.24 -16.03 -35.44
CA TYR A 607 -8.57 -16.83 -34.43
C TYR A 607 -9.19 -18.24 -34.32
N PRO A 608 -8.40 -19.32 -34.54
CA PRO A 608 -8.94 -20.67 -34.66
C PRO A 608 -9.30 -21.36 -33.34
N HIS A 609 -8.68 -20.94 -32.24
CA HIS A 609 -8.74 -21.65 -30.93
C HIS A 609 -9.52 -20.86 -29.88
N LYS A 610 -10.69 -20.30 -30.24
CA LYS A 610 -11.54 -19.53 -29.34
C LYS A 610 -12.07 -20.39 -28.20
N PRO A 611 -11.79 -20.01 -26.92
CA PRO A 611 -12.37 -20.72 -25.78
C PRO A 611 -13.86 -20.35 -25.60
N GLU A 612 -14.66 -21.28 -25.07
CA GLU A 612 -16.07 -21.05 -24.78
C GLU A 612 -16.34 -19.98 -23.72
N TYR A 613 -15.39 -19.76 -22.80
CA TYR A 613 -15.54 -18.85 -21.67
C TYR A 613 -15.16 -17.40 -21.98
N PHE A 614 -14.71 -17.09 -23.20
CA PHE A 614 -14.31 -15.74 -23.60
C PHE A 614 -14.66 -15.44 -25.05
N ASP A 615 -15.33 -14.30 -25.29
CA ASP A 615 -15.53 -13.72 -26.62
C ASP A 615 -15.22 -12.22 -26.58
N LEU A 616 -14.21 -11.81 -27.33
CA LEU A 616 -13.79 -10.41 -27.45
C LEU A 616 -14.92 -9.53 -28.00
N SER A 617 -15.77 -10.06 -28.87
CA SER A 617 -16.89 -9.32 -29.45
C SER A 617 -17.88 -8.86 -28.39
N ASN A 618 -18.21 -9.72 -27.43
CA ASN A 618 -19.11 -9.39 -26.33
C ASN A 618 -18.53 -8.25 -25.46
N ASN A 619 -17.21 -8.30 -25.14
CA ASN A 619 -16.56 -7.24 -24.36
C ASN A 619 -16.60 -5.88 -25.08
N PHE A 620 -16.49 -5.89 -26.41
CA PHE A 620 -16.60 -4.67 -27.21
C PHE A 620 -18.03 -4.15 -27.33
N GLU A 621 -19.03 -5.05 -27.35
CA GLU A 621 -20.45 -4.68 -27.31
C GLU A 621 -20.84 -4.08 -25.97
N ASP A 622 -20.43 -4.65 -24.87
CA ASP A 622 -20.67 -4.13 -23.51
C ASP A 622 -20.12 -2.70 -23.32
N SER A 623 -19.10 -2.32 -24.09
CA SER A 623 -18.44 -1.02 -24.03
C SER A 623 -18.88 -0.02 -25.12
N LEU A 624 -19.85 -0.36 -25.96
CA LEU A 624 -20.33 0.49 -27.09
C LEU A 624 -20.76 1.88 -26.62
N ASN A 625 -21.40 1.98 -25.48
CA ASN A 625 -21.86 3.24 -24.90
C ASN A 625 -20.72 4.26 -24.70
N THR A 626 -19.48 3.82 -24.53
CA THR A 626 -18.30 4.69 -24.37
C THR A 626 -17.93 5.33 -25.70
N PHE A 627 -18.04 4.61 -26.80
CA PHE A 627 -17.82 5.12 -28.16
C PHE A 627 -18.96 6.03 -28.61
N GLU A 628 -20.21 5.65 -28.38
CA GLU A 628 -21.38 6.46 -28.77
C GLU A 628 -21.34 7.86 -28.13
N ARG A 629 -20.88 7.98 -26.88
CA ARG A 629 -20.71 9.28 -26.21
C ARG A 629 -19.70 10.17 -26.95
N VAL A 630 -18.61 9.57 -27.42
CA VAL A 630 -17.55 10.29 -28.16
C VAL A 630 -18.02 10.68 -29.55
N ILE A 631 -18.70 9.76 -30.28
CA ILE A 631 -19.29 10.04 -31.58
C ILE A 631 -20.22 11.25 -31.50
N ARG A 632 -21.14 11.26 -30.52
CA ARG A 632 -22.04 12.41 -30.29
C ARG A 632 -21.30 13.72 -29.94
N ALA A 633 -20.13 13.62 -29.32
CA ALA A 633 -19.31 14.81 -29.02
C ALA A 633 -18.67 15.37 -30.30
N VAL A 634 -18.12 14.50 -31.15
CA VAL A 634 -17.55 14.88 -32.46
C VAL A 634 -18.62 15.52 -33.36
N GLU A 635 -19.82 14.93 -33.48
CA GLU A 635 -20.94 15.47 -34.26
C GLU A 635 -21.38 16.88 -33.80
N ARG A 636 -21.31 17.16 -32.48
CA ARG A 636 -21.63 18.49 -31.96
C ARG A 636 -20.54 19.52 -32.28
N ASP A 637 -19.27 19.14 -32.19
CA ASP A 637 -18.17 20.03 -32.52
C ASP A 637 -18.17 20.40 -34.02
N GLU A 638 -18.51 19.49 -34.89
CA GLU A 638 -18.69 19.75 -36.34
C GLU A 638 -19.85 20.71 -36.61
N THR A 639 -20.98 20.55 -35.89
CA THR A 639 -22.15 21.42 -36.06
C THR A 639 -21.95 22.82 -35.48
N THR A 640 -21.04 23.00 -34.53
CA THR A 640 -20.70 24.33 -33.95
C THR A 640 -19.59 25.05 -34.72
N SER A 641 -18.84 24.32 -35.55
CA SER A 641 -17.77 24.87 -36.41
C SER A 641 -18.22 25.28 -37.81
N ASN A 642 -19.43 24.91 -38.19
CA ASN A 642 -20.14 25.37 -39.39
C ASN A 642 -21.15 26.49 -39.06
#